data_c097fb43763eceb4f0d114ffc7c3e969
#
_entry.id   c097fb43763eceb4f0d114ffc7c3e969
#
_cell.length_a   1.000
_cell.length_b   1.000
_cell.length_c   1.000
_cell.angle_alpha   90.00
_cell.angle_beta   90.00
_cell.angle_gamma   90.00
#
_symmetry.space_group_name_H-M   'P 1'
#
loop_
_entity.id
_entity.type
_entity.pdbx_description
1 polymer ?
#
loop_
_entity_poly.entity_id
_entity_poly.type
_entity_poly.pdbx_seq_one_letter_code
_entity_poly.pdbx_strand_id
1 'polypeptide(L)'
;MSVPAPVPYPSASDYDGTPQLVEPEVRRMGGQVREASVPPLVAPRTHGSLADLPFDNADQAPEARVLSRRTADGDWVDVTAAEFARQVQALAKGLISEGLVPGDRIAVMARTIYEWTLLDFAAWAAGLVTVPIYPTSSVFQTRWILQDSGAVALVTETAAQASALGPELSRLPDLRHLWIVEKDHLDRLAELGQPVPDQEVAVRRGMLVPDTLSTVIYTSGTTGRPKGCVLTHGNFLSEVDNAIELLYPIFKSKADDPSTLLFLPMSHVFGRMVGIACVRARVRLGHAASLDGESLLADLAAFRPTFLLCIPYMLEKVFNNARAKAEGGGRAGTFDRAANTAVRYGEAMEARHAGTGPGPSAALKTARAFYDPLVYRRIRNAMGGRIRHIISGGSPLGRRLAAFYAGAGMEIYEGYGLTETTGAATVTPPLKPRLGTVGWPLPGTKVRIASDGEILLSGGQVFRGYWDPQGGGVIPASADGWFPTGDIGHLDDEGYLTITGRKKEIIITAGGKNTAPAPMENWLRSHPLISQAMVVGDRRPYIAALITLDMEGVGHWRRMHGKHPVPAELLIDDQELRAVLQRAVDEANKLVSRPESIRRFAIVPQDFTEEAGHLTPSMKLRREAVLRDFAAEVEGLYER
;
A
#
# COMPACT_ATOMS: atom_id res chain seq x y z
N MET A 1 -15.54 32.23 20.29
CA MET A 1 -15.49 30.79 19.92
C MET A 1 -14.27 30.19 20.58
N SER A 2 -14.46 29.35 21.61
CA SER A 2 -13.37 28.70 22.32
C SER A 2 -12.59 27.79 21.34
N VAL A 3 -11.28 27.98 21.28
CA VAL A 3 -10.38 27.10 20.54
C VAL A 3 -10.53 25.70 21.16
N PRO A 4 -10.95 24.66 20.41
CA PRO A 4 -11.00 23.32 20.97
C PRO A 4 -9.57 22.94 21.40
N ALA A 5 -9.43 22.43 22.61
CA ALA A 5 -8.16 21.93 23.13
C ALA A 5 -7.57 20.88 22.15
N PRO A 6 -6.24 20.78 22.04
CA PRO A 6 -5.62 19.71 21.28
C PRO A 6 -6.17 18.39 21.82
N VAL A 7 -6.72 17.56 20.91
CA VAL A 7 -7.29 16.25 21.28
C VAL A 7 -6.17 15.47 21.98
N PRO A 8 -6.36 15.07 23.24
CA PRO A 8 -5.36 14.27 23.95
C PRO A 8 -5.17 12.94 23.21
N TYR A 9 -3.98 12.35 23.32
CA TYR A 9 -3.77 10.97 22.90
C TYR A 9 -4.83 10.08 23.55
N PRO A 10 -5.52 9.21 22.78
CA PRO A 10 -6.55 8.35 23.32
C PRO A 10 -5.96 7.47 24.42
N SER A 11 -6.69 7.33 25.51
CA SER A 11 -6.34 6.42 26.61
C SER A 11 -6.83 5.01 26.29
N ALA A 12 -6.28 3.99 26.98
CA ALA A 12 -6.75 2.61 26.82
C ALA A 12 -8.26 2.42 27.06
N SER A 13 -8.88 3.33 27.84
CA SER A 13 -10.32 3.33 28.11
C SER A 13 -11.18 3.80 26.93
N ASP A 14 -10.59 4.42 25.90
CA ASP A 14 -11.30 4.93 24.72
C ASP A 14 -11.59 3.84 23.69
N TYR A 15 -11.18 2.59 23.95
CA TYR A 15 -11.30 1.46 23.03
C TYR A 15 -12.17 0.33 23.58
N ASP A 16 -12.73 -0.48 22.67
CA ASP A 16 -13.47 -1.70 23.02
C ASP A 16 -12.48 -2.84 23.33
N GLY A 17 -12.37 -3.17 24.60
CA GLY A 17 -11.46 -4.20 25.11
C GLY A 17 -10.15 -3.61 25.67
N THR A 18 -9.41 -4.44 26.40
CA THR A 18 -8.10 -4.08 26.93
C THR A 18 -7.05 -4.25 25.83
N PRO A 19 -6.26 -3.20 25.51
CA PRO A 19 -5.19 -3.34 24.52
C PRO A 19 -4.21 -4.41 24.95
N GLN A 20 -4.00 -5.40 24.09
CA GLN A 20 -3.00 -6.43 24.31
C GLN A 20 -1.72 -6.06 23.57
N LEU A 21 -0.72 -5.57 24.27
CA LEU A 21 0.63 -5.44 23.74
C LEU A 21 1.38 -6.74 24.06
N VAL A 22 1.61 -7.55 23.05
CA VAL A 22 2.46 -8.73 23.15
C VAL A 22 3.79 -8.39 22.51
N GLU A 23 4.83 -8.29 23.33
CA GLU A 23 6.19 -8.02 22.85
C GLU A 23 6.75 -9.23 22.09
N PRO A 24 7.61 -9.03 21.08
CA PRO A 24 8.20 -10.13 20.33
C PRO A 24 9.10 -10.99 21.22
N GLU A 25 9.01 -12.30 21.03
CA GLU A 25 10.05 -13.23 21.47
C GLU A 25 11.22 -13.14 20.50
N VAL A 26 12.40 -12.81 20.99
CA VAL A 26 13.61 -12.67 20.17
C VAL A 26 14.60 -13.80 20.45
N ARG A 27 15.21 -14.33 19.39
CA ARG A 27 16.28 -15.32 19.48
C ARG A 27 17.59 -14.75 18.94
N ARG A 28 18.66 -14.92 19.69
CA ARG A 28 20.01 -14.46 19.34
C ARG A 28 20.87 -15.60 18.83
N MET A 29 21.63 -15.34 17.78
CA MET A 29 22.68 -16.22 17.25
C MET A 29 23.94 -15.41 17.05
N GLY A 30 25.07 -15.84 17.63
CA GLY A 30 26.32 -15.09 17.56
C GLY A 30 26.25 -13.68 18.16
N GLY A 31 25.41 -13.48 19.20
CA GLY A 31 25.23 -12.17 19.84
C GLY A 31 24.25 -11.22 19.17
N GLN A 32 23.82 -11.52 17.95
CA GLN A 32 22.84 -10.71 17.20
C GLN A 32 21.44 -11.32 17.26
N VAL A 33 20.38 -10.50 17.28
CA VAL A 33 19.00 -10.97 17.11
C VAL A 33 18.85 -11.46 15.66
N ARG A 34 18.47 -12.72 15.51
CA ARG A 34 18.27 -13.36 14.20
C ARG A 34 16.87 -13.82 13.96
N GLU A 35 16.03 -13.88 14.98
CA GLU A 35 14.62 -14.25 14.86
C GLU A 35 13.80 -13.44 15.85
N ALA A 36 12.63 -12.99 15.39
CA ALA A 36 11.60 -12.37 16.20
C ALA A 36 10.25 -13.00 15.86
N SER A 37 9.40 -13.23 16.85
CA SER A 37 8.07 -13.79 16.66
C SER A 37 7.08 -13.21 17.64
N VAL A 38 5.85 -12.99 17.19
CA VAL A 38 4.74 -12.58 18.05
C VAL A 38 3.67 -13.67 17.98
N PRO A 39 3.21 -14.23 19.10
CA PRO A 39 2.13 -15.20 19.08
C PRO A 39 0.84 -14.58 18.54
N PRO A 40 -0.07 -15.37 17.94
CA PRO A 40 -1.31 -14.83 17.42
C PRO A 40 -2.20 -14.31 18.56
N LEU A 41 -2.79 -13.14 18.38
CA LEU A 41 -3.81 -12.57 19.27
C LEU A 41 -5.17 -13.26 19.07
N VAL A 42 -5.41 -13.73 17.85
CA VAL A 42 -6.60 -14.50 17.50
C VAL A 42 -6.18 -15.88 17.04
N ALA A 43 -6.78 -16.92 17.62
CA ALA A 43 -6.50 -18.29 17.23
C ALA A 43 -6.81 -18.51 15.73
N PRO A 44 -5.98 -19.28 15.01
CA PRO A 44 -6.26 -19.62 13.62
C PRO A 44 -7.63 -20.30 13.49
N ARG A 45 -8.39 -19.90 12.49
CA ARG A 45 -9.71 -20.49 12.22
C ARG A 45 -9.57 -21.89 11.65
N THR A 46 -10.43 -22.79 12.09
CA THR A 46 -10.53 -24.17 11.58
C THR A 46 -11.71 -24.35 10.62
N HIS A 47 -12.63 -23.38 10.56
CA HIS A 47 -13.83 -23.40 9.73
C HIS A 47 -14.22 -21.97 9.32
N GLY A 48 -15.13 -21.86 8.34
CA GLY A 48 -15.57 -20.59 7.78
C GLY A 48 -14.60 -20.02 6.75
N SER A 49 -15.02 -18.95 6.12
CA SER A 49 -14.32 -18.32 5.00
C SER A 49 -14.56 -16.80 4.98
N LEU A 50 -13.92 -16.09 4.04
CA LEU A 50 -14.21 -14.67 3.77
C LEU A 50 -15.66 -14.46 3.31
N ALA A 51 -16.25 -15.45 2.63
CA ALA A 51 -17.61 -15.39 2.13
C ALA A 51 -18.66 -15.23 3.23
N ASP A 52 -18.34 -15.59 4.47
CA ASP A 52 -19.27 -15.53 5.59
C ASP A 52 -19.41 -14.11 6.17
N LEU A 53 -18.37 -13.27 6.00
CA LEU A 53 -18.27 -11.97 6.67
C LEU A 53 -19.47 -11.03 6.43
N PRO A 54 -20.01 -10.87 5.20
CA PRO A 54 -21.18 -10.03 4.98
C PRO A 54 -22.43 -10.54 5.70
N PHE A 55 -22.62 -11.85 5.74
CA PHE A 55 -23.78 -12.51 6.36
C PHE A 55 -23.69 -12.47 7.89
N ASP A 56 -22.51 -12.77 8.46
CA ASP A 56 -22.25 -12.61 9.89
C ASP A 56 -22.50 -11.19 10.37
N ASN A 57 -22.11 -10.19 9.57
CA ASN A 57 -22.38 -8.77 9.87
C ASN A 57 -23.87 -8.44 9.81
N ALA A 58 -24.60 -8.97 8.83
CA ALA A 58 -26.05 -8.76 8.72
C ALA A 58 -26.80 -9.39 9.88
N ASP A 59 -26.37 -10.56 10.34
CA ASP A 59 -26.98 -11.27 11.48
C ASP A 59 -26.67 -10.57 12.81
N GLN A 60 -25.44 -10.08 13.00
CA GLN A 60 -25.00 -9.51 14.28
C GLN A 60 -25.33 -8.02 14.42
N ALA A 61 -25.31 -7.26 13.33
CA ALA A 61 -25.47 -5.79 13.34
C ALA A 61 -26.06 -5.31 11.99
N PRO A 62 -27.33 -5.65 11.66
CA PRO A 62 -27.93 -5.38 10.34
C PRO A 62 -27.88 -3.90 9.91
N GLU A 63 -28.00 -2.98 10.87
CA GLU A 63 -28.03 -1.54 10.64
C GLU A 63 -26.62 -0.89 10.65
N ALA A 64 -25.56 -1.67 10.90
CA ALA A 64 -24.20 -1.12 10.89
C ALA A 64 -23.83 -0.65 9.47
N ARG A 65 -23.31 0.56 9.36
CA ARG A 65 -22.82 1.15 8.11
C ARG A 65 -21.45 0.55 7.78
N VAL A 66 -21.41 -0.38 6.85
CA VAL A 66 -20.16 -1.10 6.51
C VAL A 66 -19.48 -0.57 5.26
N LEU A 67 -20.25 0.02 4.34
CA LEU A 67 -19.75 0.62 3.10
C LEU A 67 -20.43 1.95 2.84
N SER A 68 -19.82 2.75 1.97
CA SER A 68 -20.47 3.89 1.34
C SER A 68 -20.15 3.89 -0.15
N ARG A 69 -21.12 4.15 -0.99
CA ARG A 69 -20.95 4.32 -2.43
C ARG A 69 -21.23 5.74 -2.85
N ARG A 70 -20.56 6.18 -3.89
CA ARG A 70 -20.81 7.49 -4.49
C ARG A 70 -21.97 7.41 -5.46
N THR A 71 -22.93 8.33 -5.37
CA THR A 71 -24.02 8.46 -6.33
C THR A 71 -23.53 9.16 -7.60
N ALA A 72 -24.35 9.12 -8.67
CA ALA A 72 -24.08 9.86 -9.90
C ALA A 72 -23.96 11.38 -9.66
N ASP A 73 -24.69 11.92 -8.67
CA ASP A 73 -24.65 13.34 -8.27
C ASP A 73 -23.41 13.68 -7.41
N GLY A 74 -22.60 12.68 -7.05
CA GLY A 74 -21.37 12.86 -6.29
C GLY A 74 -21.51 12.78 -4.78
N ASP A 75 -22.70 12.51 -4.27
CA ASP A 75 -22.96 12.33 -2.85
C ASP A 75 -22.56 10.93 -2.35
N TRP A 76 -22.27 10.83 -1.04
CA TRP A 76 -21.98 9.56 -0.38
C TRP A 76 -23.24 8.99 0.25
N VAL A 77 -23.62 7.77 -0.12
CA VAL A 77 -24.74 7.03 0.47
C VAL A 77 -24.20 5.80 1.18
N ASP A 78 -24.58 5.67 2.46
CA ASP A 78 -24.17 4.54 3.28
C ASP A 78 -24.94 3.27 2.89
N VAL A 79 -24.24 2.14 2.96
CA VAL A 79 -24.78 0.79 2.75
C VAL A 79 -24.68 0.04 4.07
N THR A 80 -25.80 -0.45 4.58
CA THR A 80 -25.86 -1.21 5.82
C THR A 80 -25.36 -2.65 5.62
N ALA A 81 -25.03 -3.32 6.71
CA ALA A 81 -24.61 -4.72 6.71
C ALA A 81 -25.68 -5.62 6.09
N ALA A 82 -26.96 -5.40 6.46
CA ALA A 82 -28.08 -6.14 5.88
C ALA A 82 -28.25 -5.89 4.38
N GLU A 83 -28.07 -4.65 3.93
CA GLU A 83 -28.15 -4.32 2.50
C GLU A 83 -26.99 -4.93 1.72
N PHE A 84 -25.76 -4.83 2.25
CA PHE A 84 -24.60 -5.40 1.59
C PHE A 84 -24.71 -6.92 1.46
N ALA A 85 -25.14 -7.63 2.51
CA ALA A 85 -25.36 -9.06 2.45
C ALA A 85 -26.43 -9.46 1.41
N ARG A 86 -27.53 -8.69 1.28
CA ARG A 86 -28.54 -8.91 0.23
C ARG A 86 -27.96 -8.73 -1.18
N GLN A 87 -27.14 -7.71 -1.39
CA GLN A 87 -26.51 -7.46 -2.69
C GLN A 87 -25.51 -8.58 -3.02
N VAL A 88 -24.68 -9.00 -2.06
CA VAL A 88 -23.77 -10.15 -2.21
C VAL A 88 -24.55 -11.42 -2.57
N GLN A 89 -25.64 -11.70 -1.85
CA GLN A 89 -26.50 -12.86 -2.11
C GLN A 89 -27.08 -12.82 -3.54
N ALA A 90 -27.63 -11.67 -3.95
CA ALA A 90 -28.25 -11.53 -5.26
C ALA A 90 -27.25 -11.71 -6.40
N LEU A 91 -26.06 -11.09 -6.30
CA LEU A 91 -25.02 -11.21 -7.30
C LEU A 91 -24.41 -12.63 -7.32
N ALA A 92 -24.23 -13.29 -6.16
CA ALA A 92 -23.79 -14.67 -6.09
C ALA A 92 -24.75 -15.62 -6.82
N LYS A 93 -26.06 -15.44 -6.62
CA LYS A 93 -27.10 -16.18 -7.35
C LYS A 93 -27.02 -15.93 -8.86
N GLY A 94 -26.71 -14.70 -9.27
CA GLY A 94 -26.49 -14.36 -10.67
C GLY A 94 -25.32 -15.12 -11.29
N LEU A 95 -24.19 -15.15 -10.59
CA LEU A 95 -22.99 -15.92 -11.03
C LEU A 95 -23.30 -17.43 -11.13
N ILE A 96 -24.10 -17.96 -10.21
CA ILE A 96 -24.54 -19.35 -10.22
C ILE A 96 -25.46 -19.62 -11.41
N SER A 97 -26.40 -18.72 -11.72
CA SER A 97 -27.35 -18.87 -12.84
C SER A 97 -26.67 -18.90 -14.20
N GLU A 98 -25.53 -18.24 -14.33
CA GLU A 98 -24.66 -18.28 -15.53
C GLU A 98 -23.83 -19.58 -15.64
N GLY A 99 -24.02 -20.52 -14.73
CA GLY A 99 -23.40 -21.84 -14.77
C GLY A 99 -21.96 -21.89 -14.24
N LEU A 100 -21.52 -20.90 -13.47
CA LEU A 100 -20.22 -20.97 -12.79
C LEU A 100 -20.28 -21.97 -11.64
N VAL A 101 -19.23 -22.76 -11.50
CA VAL A 101 -19.12 -23.82 -10.48
C VAL A 101 -18.02 -23.52 -9.46
N PRO A 102 -18.10 -24.07 -8.24
CA PRO A 102 -17.06 -23.87 -7.24
C PRO A 102 -15.65 -24.18 -7.78
N GLY A 103 -14.71 -23.27 -7.51
CA GLY A 103 -13.34 -23.34 -8.01
C GLY A 103 -13.11 -22.68 -9.37
N ASP A 104 -14.14 -22.26 -10.11
CA ASP A 104 -13.99 -21.44 -11.30
C ASP A 104 -13.30 -20.10 -10.99
N ARG A 105 -12.45 -19.63 -11.91
CA ARG A 105 -11.74 -18.34 -11.75
C ARG A 105 -12.49 -17.25 -12.48
N ILE A 106 -12.78 -16.16 -11.76
CA ILE A 106 -13.37 -14.93 -12.31
C ILE A 106 -12.33 -13.81 -12.24
N ALA A 107 -11.95 -13.28 -13.40
CA ALA A 107 -11.01 -12.16 -13.46
C ALA A 107 -11.74 -10.81 -13.34
N VAL A 108 -11.12 -9.86 -12.64
CA VAL A 108 -11.68 -8.51 -12.42
C VAL A 108 -10.63 -7.46 -12.81
N MET A 109 -10.98 -6.61 -13.79
CA MET A 109 -10.15 -5.51 -14.28
C MET A 109 -10.91 -4.19 -14.12
N ALA A 110 -10.74 -3.56 -12.98
CA ALA A 110 -11.40 -2.29 -12.65
C ALA A 110 -10.53 -1.44 -11.71
N ARG A 111 -10.83 -0.15 -11.63
CA ARG A 111 -10.29 0.74 -10.61
C ARG A 111 -10.85 0.40 -9.24
N THR A 112 -10.49 1.18 -8.22
CA THR A 112 -11.00 1.00 -6.86
C THR A 112 -12.42 1.56 -6.76
N ILE A 113 -13.40 0.70 -7.00
CA ILE A 113 -14.83 1.02 -7.03
C ILE A 113 -15.61 0.09 -6.08
N TYR A 114 -16.82 0.50 -5.70
CA TYR A 114 -17.72 -0.26 -4.82
C TYR A 114 -18.02 -1.67 -5.37
N GLU A 115 -18.29 -1.76 -6.65
CA GLU A 115 -18.64 -2.98 -7.37
C GLU A 115 -17.55 -4.05 -7.28
N TRP A 116 -16.29 -3.64 -7.13
CA TRP A 116 -15.20 -4.60 -6.91
C TRP A 116 -15.36 -5.33 -5.58
N THR A 117 -15.59 -4.58 -4.48
CA THR A 117 -15.80 -5.20 -3.17
C THR A 117 -17.04 -6.10 -3.18
N LEU A 118 -18.12 -5.63 -3.78
CA LEU A 118 -19.35 -6.42 -3.94
C LEU A 118 -19.07 -7.72 -4.71
N LEU A 119 -18.35 -7.64 -5.83
CA LEU A 119 -18.05 -8.79 -6.69
C LEU A 119 -17.11 -9.81 -6.00
N ASP A 120 -16.11 -9.35 -5.23
CA ASP A 120 -15.24 -10.26 -4.48
C ASP A 120 -16.05 -11.14 -3.51
N PHE A 121 -16.90 -10.52 -2.69
CA PHE A 121 -17.70 -11.26 -1.72
C PHE A 121 -18.78 -12.11 -2.39
N ALA A 122 -19.37 -11.67 -3.50
CA ALA A 122 -20.34 -12.44 -4.26
C ALA A 122 -19.68 -13.66 -4.95
N ALA A 123 -18.49 -13.48 -5.52
CA ALA A 123 -17.73 -14.57 -6.12
C ALA A 123 -17.35 -15.62 -5.08
N TRP A 124 -16.85 -15.21 -3.90
CA TRP A 124 -16.54 -16.13 -2.81
C TRP A 124 -17.81 -16.83 -2.31
N ALA A 125 -18.94 -16.13 -2.16
CA ALA A 125 -20.20 -16.74 -1.74
C ALA A 125 -20.73 -17.76 -2.76
N ALA A 126 -20.40 -17.59 -4.05
CA ALA A 126 -20.68 -18.56 -5.11
C ALA A 126 -19.63 -19.71 -5.19
N GLY A 127 -18.59 -19.68 -4.33
CA GLY A 127 -17.51 -20.67 -4.31
C GLY A 127 -16.41 -20.45 -5.35
N LEU A 128 -16.32 -19.25 -5.93
CA LEU A 128 -15.39 -18.91 -7.01
C LEU A 128 -14.05 -18.37 -6.47
N VAL A 129 -13.03 -18.41 -7.33
CA VAL A 129 -11.70 -17.85 -7.08
C VAL A 129 -11.54 -16.58 -7.90
N THR A 130 -11.18 -15.47 -7.26
CA THR A 130 -11.02 -14.19 -7.97
C THR A 130 -9.59 -14.00 -8.47
N VAL A 131 -9.45 -13.39 -9.66
CA VAL A 131 -8.18 -13.08 -10.31
C VAL A 131 -8.12 -11.58 -10.58
N PRO A 132 -7.49 -10.79 -9.73
CA PRO A 132 -7.39 -9.35 -9.93
C PRO A 132 -6.42 -9.01 -11.05
N ILE A 133 -6.83 -8.08 -11.93
CA ILE A 133 -6.03 -7.53 -13.01
C ILE A 133 -5.98 -6.01 -12.86
N TYR A 134 -4.79 -5.41 -12.99
CA TYR A 134 -4.68 -3.94 -12.96
C TYR A 134 -5.38 -3.32 -14.17
N PRO A 135 -6.16 -2.24 -13.98
CA PRO A 135 -6.85 -1.55 -15.09
C PRO A 135 -5.87 -0.99 -16.13
N THR A 136 -4.62 -0.77 -15.75
CA THR A 136 -3.52 -0.28 -16.58
C THR A 136 -2.72 -1.41 -17.25
N SER A 137 -3.05 -2.68 -17.00
CA SER A 137 -2.38 -3.82 -17.62
C SER A 137 -2.56 -3.78 -19.14
N SER A 138 -1.45 -4.04 -19.87
CA SER A 138 -1.52 -4.14 -21.32
C SER A 138 -2.41 -5.31 -21.76
N VAL A 139 -2.93 -5.23 -22.99
CA VAL A 139 -3.73 -6.30 -23.59
C VAL A 139 -2.99 -7.64 -23.55
N PHE A 140 -1.67 -7.62 -23.79
CA PHE A 140 -0.84 -8.83 -23.74
C PHE A 140 -0.73 -9.40 -22.31
N GLN A 141 -0.53 -8.55 -21.29
CA GLN A 141 -0.49 -8.99 -19.90
C GLN A 141 -1.84 -9.55 -19.46
N THR A 142 -2.93 -8.87 -19.79
CA THR A 142 -4.29 -9.30 -19.46
C THR A 142 -4.58 -10.67 -20.08
N ARG A 143 -4.28 -10.85 -21.38
CA ARG A 143 -4.43 -12.14 -22.04
C ARG A 143 -3.62 -13.23 -21.34
N TRP A 144 -2.35 -12.93 -21.00
CA TRP A 144 -1.50 -13.88 -20.30
C TRP A 144 -2.11 -14.32 -18.97
N ILE A 145 -2.57 -13.37 -18.15
CA ILE A 145 -3.18 -13.66 -16.84
C ILE A 145 -4.44 -14.52 -17.01
N LEU A 146 -5.31 -14.18 -17.96
CA LEU A 146 -6.54 -14.93 -18.23
C LEU A 146 -6.23 -16.37 -18.66
N GLN A 147 -5.26 -16.55 -19.55
CA GLN A 147 -4.84 -17.85 -20.02
C GLN A 147 -4.18 -18.69 -18.93
N ASP A 148 -3.24 -18.12 -18.19
CA ASP A 148 -2.47 -18.79 -17.14
C ASP A 148 -3.36 -19.20 -15.97
N SER A 149 -4.27 -18.32 -15.54
CA SER A 149 -5.23 -18.61 -14.47
C SER A 149 -6.34 -19.57 -14.91
N GLY A 150 -6.58 -19.73 -16.22
CA GLY A 150 -7.73 -20.45 -16.76
C GLY A 150 -9.05 -19.78 -16.35
N ALA A 151 -9.09 -18.43 -16.35
CA ALA A 151 -10.30 -17.68 -16.00
C ALA A 151 -11.45 -17.97 -16.97
N VAL A 152 -12.62 -18.31 -16.43
CA VAL A 152 -13.83 -18.60 -17.22
C VAL A 152 -14.71 -17.38 -17.45
N ALA A 153 -14.50 -16.34 -16.65
CA ALA A 153 -15.20 -15.08 -16.73
C ALA A 153 -14.24 -13.90 -16.55
N LEU A 154 -14.52 -12.80 -17.24
CA LEU A 154 -13.85 -11.50 -17.09
C LEU A 154 -14.89 -10.41 -16.80
N VAL A 155 -14.64 -9.62 -15.77
CA VAL A 155 -15.35 -8.38 -15.48
C VAL A 155 -14.44 -7.21 -15.78
N THR A 156 -14.87 -6.30 -16.67
CA THR A 156 -14.19 -5.02 -16.91
C THR A 156 -15.03 -3.86 -16.35
N GLU A 157 -14.36 -2.78 -15.96
CA GLU A 157 -15.08 -1.57 -15.52
C GLU A 157 -15.78 -0.90 -16.69
N THR A 158 -15.07 -0.71 -17.81
CA THR A 158 -15.55 0.09 -18.95
C THR A 158 -15.70 -0.73 -20.22
N ALA A 159 -16.59 -0.27 -21.10
CA ALA A 159 -16.75 -0.82 -22.44
C ALA A 159 -15.49 -0.61 -23.29
N ALA A 160 -14.72 0.45 -23.05
CA ALA A 160 -13.46 0.70 -23.74
C ALA A 160 -12.42 -0.38 -23.42
N GLN A 161 -12.28 -0.79 -22.15
CA GLN A 161 -11.41 -1.90 -21.75
C GLN A 161 -11.82 -3.20 -22.44
N ALA A 162 -13.11 -3.53 -22.41
CA ALA A 162 -13.65 -4.73 -23.06
C ALA A 162 -13.36 -4.73 -24.59
N SER A 163 -13.55 -3.58 -25.24
CA SER A 163 -13.31 -3.41 -26.67
C SER A 163 -11.83 -3.56 -27.03
N ALA A 164 -10.93 -2.99 -26.23
CA ALA A 164 -9.50 -3.11 -26.44
C ALA A 164 -9.01 -4.56 -26.33
N LEU A 165 -9.62 -5.34 -25.43
CA LEU A 165 -9.29 -6.75 -25.22
C LEU A 165 -9.93 -7.67 -26.26
N GLY A 166 -11.04 -7.28 -26.91
CA GLY A 166 -11.89 -8.10 -27.75
C GLY A 166 -11.16 -9.04 -28.73
N PRO A 167 -10.17 -8.55 -29.52
CA PRO A 167 -9.43 -9.40 -30.46
C PRO A 167 -8.65 -10.54 -29.81
N GLU A 168 -8.20 -10.37 -28.56
CA GLU A 168 -7.44 -11.38 -27.82
C GLU A 168 -8.34 -12.32 -27.03
N LEU A 169 -9.53 -11.86 -26.57
CA LEU A 169 -10.46 -12.69 -25.81
C LEU A 169 -10.99 -13.87 -26.64
N SER A 170 -11.19 -13.69 -27.97
CA SER A 170 -11.62 -14.75 -28.87
C SER A 170 -10.61 -15.92 -28.99
N ARG A 171 -9.38 -15.73 -28.51
CA ARG A 171 -8.31 -16.74 -28.49
C ARG A 171 -8.21 -17.51 -27.18
N LEU A 172 -9.11 -17.23 -26.23
CA LEU A 172 -9.14 -17.86 -24.92
C LEU A 172 -10.33 -18.82 -24.84
N PRO A 173 -10.11 -20.14 -25.06
CA PRO A 173 -11.20 -21.11 -25.16
C PRO A 173 -11.96 -21.31 -23.85
N ASP A 174 -11.31 -21.06 -22.72
CA ASP A 174 -11.91 -21.24 -21.40
C ASP A 174 -12.77 -20.05 -20.97
N LEU A 175 -12.56 -18.87 -21.57
CA LEU A 175 -13.29 -17.64 -21.22
C LEU A 175 -14.67 -17.67 -21.87
N ARG A 176 -15.71 -17.86 -21.05
CA ARG A 176 -17.10 -17.99 -21.47
C ARG A 176 -17.92 -16.71 -21.29
N HIS A 177 -17.57 -15.88 -20.31
CA HIS A 177 -18.35 -14.72 -19.93
C HIS A 177 -17.50 -13.44 -19.92
N LEU A 178 -18.11 -12.34 -20.40
CA LEU A 178 -17.57 -10.99 -20.32
C LEU A 178 -18.66 -10.06 -19.79
N TRP A 179 -18.42 -9.48 -18.63
CA TRP A 179 -19.34 -8.51 -18.03
C TRP A 179 -18.68 -7.14 -17.91
N ILE A 180 -19.45 -6.09 -18.06
CA ILE A 180 -18.98 -4.71 -18.07
C ILE A 180 -19.80 -3.93 -17.01
N VAL A 181 -19.11 -3.39 -16.00
CA VAL A 181 -19.75 -2.66 -14.91
C VAL A 181 -20.52 -1.44 -15.43
N GLU A 182 -19.90 -0.64 -16.30
CA GLU A 182 -20.49 0.55 -16.94
C GLU A 182 -21.80 0.26 -17.70
N LYS A 183 -22.09 -0.99 -18.04
CA LYS A 183 -23.27 -1.45 -18.77
C LYS A 183 -24.33 -2.09 -17.87
N ASP A 184 -24.22 -1.91 -16.57
CA ASP A 184 -25.10 -2.47 -15.54
C ASP A 184 -25.20 -4.02 -15.60
N HIS A 185 -24.12 -4.67 -16.09
CA HIS A 185 -24.15 -6.13 -16.22
C HIS A 185 -24.20 -6.83 -14.86
N LEU A 186 -23.66 -6.23 -13.78
CA LEU A 186 -23.76 -6.81 -12.43
C LEU A 186 -25.19 -6.77 -11.89
N ASP A 187 -25.94 -5.70 -12.15
CA ASP A 187 -27.35 -5.59 -11.77
C ASP A 187 -28.20 -6.60 -12.54
N ARG A 188 -27.93 -6.77 -13.85
CA ARG A 188 -28.60 -7.79 -14.67
C ARG A 188 -28.29 -9.22 -14.20
N LEU A 189 -27.04 -9.49 -13.78
CA LEU A 189 -26.68 -10.77 -13.17
C LEU A 189 -27.50 -11.01 -11.89
N ALA A 190 -27.62 -10.02 -11.02
CA ALA A 190 -28.41 -10.12 -9.82
C ALA A 190 -29.91 -10.42 -10.13
N GLU A 191 -30.47 -9.80 -11.18
CA GLU A 191 -31.81 -10.08 -11.68
C GLU A 191 -31.95 -11.51 -12.22
N LEU A 192 -31.00 -11.96 -13.05
CA LEU A 192 -30.96 -13.33 -13.59
C LEU A 192 -30.85 -14.39 -12.49
N GLY A 193 -30.24 -14.04 -11.38
CA GLY A 193 -30.09 -14.91 -10.21
C GLY A 193 -31.37 -15.15 -9.41
N GLN A 194 -32.44 -14.35 -9.60
CA GLN A 194 -33.66 -14.45 -8.79
C GLN A 194 -34.25 -15.87 -8.69
N PRO A 195 -34.28 -16.71 -9.76
CA PRO A 195 -34.79 -18.07 -9.66
C PRO A 195 -33.93 -19.03 -8.85
N VAL A 196 -32.64 -18.70 -8.61
CA VAL A 196 -31.73 -19.56 -7.84
C VAL A 196 -32.15 -19.51 -6.37
N PRO A 197 -32.35 -20.66 -5.70
CA PRO A 197 -32.70 -20.69 -4.28
C PRO A 197 -31.58 -20.11 -3.40
N ASP A 198 -31.93 -19.40 -2.34
CA ASP A 198 -30.96 -18.89 -1.35
C ASP A 198 -30.12 -19.99 -0.72
N GLN A 199 -30.72 -21.19 -0.56
CA GLN A 199 -30.06 -22.38 -0.07
C GLN A 199 -28.83 -22.78 -0.91
N GLU A 200 -28.83 -22.53 -2.22
CA GLU A 200 -27.70 -22.89 -3.08
C GLU A 200 -26.45 -22.06 -2.70
N VAL A 201 -26.61 -20.75 -2.46
CA VAL A 201 -25.51 -19.90 -1.99
C VAL A 201 -25.04 -20.36 -0.59
N ALA A 202 -25.98 -20.70 0.31
CA ALA A 202 -25.66 -21.18 1.64
C ALA A 202 -24.87 -22.50 1.60
N VAL A 203 -25.25 -23.43 0.71
CA VAL A 203 -24.54 -24.69 0.50
C VAL A 203 -23.11 -24.45 0.00
N ARG A 204 -22.95 -23.64 -1.07
CA ARG A 204 -21.62 -23.34 -1.61
C ARG A 204 -20.71 -22.64 -0.59
N ARG A 205 -21.24 -21.70 0.16
CA ARG A 205 -20.54 -21.04 1.26
C ARG A 205 -20.10 -22.01 2.34
N GLY A 206 -21.00 -22.92 2.75
CA GLY A 206 -20.75 -23.93 3.77
C GLY A 206 -19.69 -24.99 3.36
N MET A 207 -19.37 -25.09 2.07
CA MET A 207 -18.29 -25.96 1.58
C MET A 207 -16.90 -25.33 1.70
N LEU A 208 -16.82 -24.01 1.91
CA LEU A 208 -15.56 -23.29 2.00
C LEU A 208 -14.94 -23.45 3.39
N VAL A 209 -13.66 -23.76 3.38
CA VAL A 209 -12.83 -23.85 4.60
C VAL A 209 -11.66 -22.87 4.49
N PRO A 210 -10.96 -22.55 5.58
CA PRO A 210 -9.83 -21.61 5.53
C PRO A 210 -8.79 -21.96 4.45
N ASP A 211 -8.56 -23.25 4.20
CA ASP A 211 -7.61 -23.73 3.19
C ASP A 211 -8.13 -23.63 1.74
N THR A 212 -9.38 -23.31 1.52
CA THR A 212 -9.93 -23.09 0.16
C THR A 212 -9.29 -21.87 -0.48
N LEU A 213 -8.98 -21.95 -1.78
CA LEU A 213 -8.44 -20.84 -2.55
C LEU A 213 -9.46 -19.69 -2.61
N SER A 214 -9.02 -18.49 -2.29
CA SER A 214 -9.83 -17.27 -2.42
C SER A 214 -9.47 -16.46 -3.66
N THR A 215 -8.16 -16.41 -3.97
CA THR A 215 -7.68 -15.55 -5.07
C THR A 215 -6.32 -16.00 -5.60
N VAL A 216 -6.05 -15.67 -6.87
CA VAL A 216 -4.72 -15.77 -7.49
C VAL A 216 -4.30 -14.38 -7.93
N ILE A 217 -3.32 -13.78 -7.23
CA ILE A 217 -2.83 -12.42 -7.51
C ILE A 217 -1.53 -12.50 -8.30
N TYR A 218 -1.53 -11.92 -9.51
CA TYR A 218 -0.36 -11.91 -10.37
C TYR A 218 0.61 -10.78 -10.01
N THR A 219 1.83 -11.16 -9.65
CA THR A 219 2.92 -10.22 -9.36
C THR A 219 3.88 -10.16 -10.55
N SER A 220 4.28 -8.93 -10.93
CA SER A 220 5.35 -8.72 -11.89
C SER A 220 6.68 -9.08 -11.21
N GLY A 221 7.15 -10.31 -11.42
CA GLY A 221 8.50 -10.70 -11.03
C GLY A 221 9.53 -9.79 -11.70
N THR A 222 10.69 -9.60 -11.04
CA THR A 222 11.80 -8.78 -11.57
C THR A 222 12.39 -9.35 -12.88
N THR A 223 12.06 -10.59 -13.26
CA THR A 223 12.66 -11.31 -14.38
C THR A 223 11.63 -12.17 -15.10
N GLY A 224 10.72 -11.58 -15.90
CA GLY A 224 9.89 -12.39 -16.78
C GLY A 224 8.38 -12.16 -16.68
N ARG A 225 7.61 -13.19 -17.03
CA ARG A 225 6.14 -13.16 -17.00
C ARG A 225 5.62 -13.10 -15.56
N PRO A 226 4.49 -12.43 -15.31
CA PRO A 226 3.85 -12.39 -13.99
C PRO A 226 3.58 -13.81 -13.47
N LYS A 227 3.79 -14.01 -12.16
CA LYS A 227 3.52 -15.27 -11.46
C LYS A 227 2.28 -15.11 -10.59
N GLY A 228 1.37 -16.07 -10.62
CA GLY A 228 0.17 -16.07 -9.78
C GLY A 228 0.48 -16.51 -8.35
N CYS A 229 0.34 -15.62 -7.38
CA CYS A 229 0.40 -15.94 -5.95
C CYS A 229 -0.94 -16.52 -5.51
N VAL A 230 -0.94 -17.73 -4.98
CA VAL A 230 -2.15 -18.43 -4.55
C VAL A 230 -2.42 -18.14 -3.07
N LEU A 231 -3.51 -17.45 -2.80
CA LEU A 231 -3.96 -17.08 -1.47
C LEU A 231 -5.26 -17.79 -1.11
N THR A 232 -5.35 -18.26 0.13
CA THR A 232 -6.53 -18.92 0.68
C THR A 232 -7.38 -17.94 1.49
N HIS A 233 -8.61 -18.33 1.81
CA HIS A 233 -9.43 -17.59 2.77
C HIS A 233 -8.74 -17.47 4.13
N GLY A 234 -8.06 -18.52 4.57
CA GLY A 234 -7.32 -18.58 5.84
C GLY A 234 -6.12 -17.65 5.89
N ASN A 235 -5.41 -17.44 4.76
CA ASN A 235 -4.31 -16.48 4.72
C ASN A 235 -4.81 -15.07 5.07
N PHE A 236 -5.90 -14.60 4.42
CA PHE A 236 -6.51 -13.31 4.73
C PHE A 236 -7.07 -13.23 6.15
N LEU A 237 -7.80 -14.27 6.60
CA LEU A 237 -8.37 -14.28 7.94
C LEU A 237 -7.29 -14.25 9.03
N SER A 238 -6.18 -14.98 8.83
CA SER A 238 -5.04 -14.95 9.74
C SER A 238 -4.43 -13.57 9.88
N GLU A 239 -4.25 -12.85 8.77
CA GLU A 239 -3.72 -11.49 8.79
C GLU A 239 -4.73 -10.50 9.37
N VAL A 240 -5.94 -10.48 8.81
CA VAL A 240 -6.96 -9.48 9.13
C VAL A 240 -7.41 -9.55 10.58
N ASP A 241 -7.70 -10.74 11.10
CA ASP A 241 -8.12 -10.91 12.49
C ASP A 241 -7.04 -10.41 13.46
N ASN A 242 -5.76 -10.71 13.20
CA ASN A 242 -4.65 -10.26 14.04
C ASN A 242 -4.32 -8.76 13.86
N ALA A 243 -4.44 -8.23 12.63
CA ALA A 243 -4.23 -6.80 12.36
C ALA A 243 -5.29 -5.93 13.05
N ILE A 244 -6.56 -6.36 13.07
CA ILE A 244 -7.65 -5.65 13.76
C ILE A 244 -7.39 -5.59 15.26
N GLU A 245 -6.93 -6.69 15.87
CA GLU A 245 -6.61 -6.72 17.30
C GLU A 245 -5.40 -5.83 17.64
N LEU A 246 -4.34 -5.90 16.84
CA LEU A 246 -3.13 -5.10 17.07
C LEU A 246 -3.40 -3.61 16.86
N LEU A 247 -4.08 -3.26 15.77
CA LEU A 247 -4.40 -1.88 15.40
C LEU A 247 -5.74 -1.41 15.98
N TYR A 248 -6.04 -1.81 17.22
CA TYR A 248 -7.25 -1.46 17.94
C TYR A 248 -7.57 0.05 17.95
N PRO A 249 -6.60 1.00 17.97
CA PRO A 249 -6.92 2.43 17.90
C PRO A 249 -7.63 2.83 16.61
N ILE A 250 -7.45 2.04 15.55
CA ILE A 250 -8.03 2.28 14.23
C ILE A 250 -9.39 1.58 14.12
N PHE A 251 -9.44 0.29 14.45
CA PHE A 251 -10.60 -0.56 14.16
C PHE A 251 -11.62 -0.66 15.29
N LYS A 252 -11.23 -0.35 16.54
CA LYS A 252 -12.07 -0.52 17.73
C LYS A 252 -12.26 0.76 18.54
N SER A 253 -12.08 1.95 17.94
CA SER A 253 -12.29 3.22 18.61
C SER A 253 -13.76 3.42 18.98
N LYS A 254 -14.03 3.70 20.26
CA LYS A 254 -15.39 4.06 20.74
C LYS A 254 -15.72 5.53 20.48
N ALA A 255 -14.71 6.38 20.37
CA ALA A 255 -14.89 7.83 20.26
C ALA A 255 -15.25 8.27 18.84
N ASP A 256 -14.92 7.47 17.85
CA ASP A 256 -15.13 7.77 16.44
C ASP A 256 -15.90 6.63 15.77
N ASP A 257 -16.74 6.97 14.79
CA ASP A 257 -17.29 6.04 13.85
C ASP A 257 -16.17 5.71 12.83
N PRO A 258 -15.45 4.57 12.97
CA PRO A 258 -14.25 4.32 12.21
C PRO A 258 -14.58 4.23 10.72
N SER A 259 -13.83 4.97 9.91
CA SER A 259 -14.07 5.04 8.48
C SER A 259 -12.79 5.32 7.71
N THR A 260 -12.71 4.76 6.51
CA THR A 260 -11.61 5.01 5.59
C THR A 260 -12.09 5.14 4.15
N LEU A 261 -11.37 5.93 3.36
CA LEU A 261 -11.54 6.04 1.92
C LEU A 261 -10.41 5.26 1.24
N LEU A 262 -10.76 4.18 0.57
CA LEU A 262 -9.82 3.33 -0.13
C LEU A 262 -9.63 3.86 -1.55
N PHE A 263 -8.40 4.20 -1.90
CA PHE A 263 -7.96 4.60 -3.23
C PHE A 263 -6.79 3.75 -3.74
N LEU A 264 -6.21 2.90 -2.87
CA LEU A 264 -5.21 1.93 -3.29
C LEU A 264 -5.85 0.90 -4.24
N PRO A 265 -5.12 0.45 -5.29
CA PRO A 265 -5.67 -0.50 -6.23
C PRO A 265 -6.17 -1.78 -5.56
N MET A 266 -7.42 -2.15 -5.83
CA MET A 266 -8.01 -3.43 -5.38
C MET A 266 -7.37 -4.63 -6.08
N SER A 267 -6.70 -4.41 -7.20
CA SER A 267 -5.86 -5.42 -7.87
C SER A 267 -4.57 -5.73 -7.11
N HIS A 268 -4.17 -4.87 -6.16
CA HIS A 268 -3.02 -5.11 -5.29
C HIS A 268 -3.49 -5.70 -3.95
N VAL A 269 -2.74 -6.66 -3.40
CA VAL A 269 -3.06 -7.34 -2.15
C VAL A 269 -3.32 -6.37 -0.99
N PHE A 270 -2.57 -5.27 -0.89
CA PHE A 270 -2.71 -4.30 0.19
C PHE A 270 -4.07 -3.60 0.18
N GLY A 271 -4.54 -3.10 -0.98
CA GLY A 271 -5.88 -2.50 -1.08
C GLY A 271 -6.98 -3.52 -0.73
N ARG A 272 -6.84 -4.73 -1.21
CA ARG A 272 -7.79 -5.82 -0.94
C ARG A 272 -7.86 -6.23 0.51
N MET A 273 -6.71 -6.45 1.15
CA MET A 273 -6.61 -6.79 2.57
C MET A 273 -7.35 -5.75 3.42
N VAL A 274 -7.19 -4.47 3.10
CA VAL A 274 -7.87 -3.39 3.82
C VAL A 274 -9.37 -3.40 3.60
N GLY A 275 -9.83 -3.62 2.38
CA GLY A 275 -11.25 -3.80 2.10
C GLY A 275 -11.86 -4.93 2.92
N ILE A 276 -11.19 -6.07 2.98
CA ILE A 276 -11.60 -7.23 3.81
C ILE A 276 -11.58 -6.86 5.30
N ALA A 277 -10.52 -6.19 5.78
CA ALA A 277 -10.42 -5.78 7.18
C ALA A 277 -11.55 -4.82 7.59
N CYS A 278 -11.93 -3.89 6.70
CA CYS A 278 -13.04 -2.99 6.95
C CYS A 278 -14.38 -3.74 7.05
N VAL A 279 -14.67 -4.65 6.13
CA VAL A 279 -15.88 -5.49 6.21
C VAL A 279 -15.85 -6.34 7.48
N ARG A 280 -14.72 -6.98 7.81
CA ARG A 280 -14.57 -7.83 8.99
C ARG A 280 -14.79 -7.06 10.31
N ALA A 281 -14.29 -5.83 10.39
CA ALA A 281 -14.38 -4.97 11.58
C ALA A 281 -15.63 -4.07 11.59
N ARG A 282 -16.49 -4.13 10.59
CA ARG A 282 -17.62 -3.20 10.39
C ARG A 282 -17.21 -1.73 10.38
N VAL A 283 -16.10 -1.45 9.70
CA VAL A 283 -15.59 -0.10 9.47
C VAL A 283 -16.19 0.44 8.18
N ARG A 284 -16.72 1.65 8.21
CA ARG A 284 -17.33 2.29 7.03
C ARG A 284 -16.27 2.55 5.95
N LEU A 285 -16.37 1.83 4.84
CA LEU A 285 -15.44 1.87 3.72
C LEU A 285 -16.06 2.60 2.52
N GLY A 286 -15.41 3.68 2.07
CA GLY A 286 -15.68 4.32 0.78
C GLY A 286 -14.59 3.96 -0.24
N HIS A 287 -14.91 4.06 -1.54
CA HIS A 287 -13.98 3.80 -2.64
C HIS A 287 -13.75 5.07 -3.46
N ALA A 288 -12.50 5.39 -3.78
CA ALA A 288 -12.12 6.46 -4.68
C ALA A 288 -11.39 5.88 -5.89
N ALA A 289 -12.00 6.04 -7.06
CA ALA A 289 -11.49 5.46 -8.31
C ALA A 289 -10.29 6.20 -8.88
N SER A 290 -10.05 7.45 -8.46
CA SER A 290 -8.98 8.30 -8.99
C SER A 290 -7.87 8.50 -7.96
N LEU A 291 -6.61 8.42 -8.42
CA LEU A 291 -5.41 8.82 -7.69
C LEU A 291 -4.97 10.25 -8.05
N ASP A 292 -5.72 10.95 -8.92
CA ASP A 292 -5.46 12.35 -9.22
C ASP A 292 -5.57 13.21 -7.96
N GLY A 293 -4.55 14.05 -7.73
CA GLY A 293 -4.38 14.75 -6.46
C GLY A 293 -5.54 15.67 -6.08
N GLU A 294 -6.16 16.36 -7.06
CA GLU A 294 -7.29 17.26 -6.80
C GLU A 294 -8.57 16.49 -6.52
N SER A 295 -8.89 15.48 -7.34
CA SER A 295 -10.06 14.62 -7.17
C SER A 295 -10.01 13.88 -5.84
N LEU A 296 -8.85 13.30 -5.49
CA LEU A 296 -8.69 12.56 -4.25
C LEU A 296 -8.83 13.45 -3.01
N LEU A 297 -8.27 14.68 -3.04
CA LEU A 297 -8.45 15.63 -1.93
C LEU A 297 -9.91 16.06 -1.79
N ALA A 298 -10.65 16.25 -2.89
CA ALA A 298 -12.08 16.54 -2.86
C ALA A 298 -12.88 15.37 -2.24
N ASP A 299 -12.55 14.13 -2.63
CA ASP A 299 -13.18 12.93 -2.07
C ASP A 299 -12.87 12.76 -0.59
N LEU A 300 -11.63 12.99 -0.16
CA LEU A 300 -11.25 12.97 1.26
C LEU A 300 -11.99 14.04 2.07
N ALA A 301 -12.14 15.25 1.51
CA ALA A 301 -12.86 16.34 2.16
C ALA A 301 -14.35 16.05 2.31
N ALA A 302 -14.97 15.37 1.33
CA ALA A 302 -16.38 15.00 1.34
C ALA A 302 -16.65 13.80 2.26
N PHE A 303 -15.84 12.73 2.17
CA PHE A 303 -16.01 11.49 2.94
C PHE A 303 -15.60 11.63 4.40
N ARG A 304 -14.54 12.41 4.70
CA ARG A 304 -14.00 12.69 6.04
C ARG A 304 -13.61 11.43 6.82
N PRO A 305 -12.66 10.63 6.32
CA PRO A 305 -12.23 9.41 6.99
C PRO A 305 -11.57 9.68 8.35
N THR A 306 -11.59 8.68 9.24
CA THR A 306 -10.90 8.74 10.55
C THR A 306 -9.48 8.22 10.48
N PHE A 307 -9.19 7.31 9.54
CA PHE A 307 -7.86 6.83 9.24
C PHE A 307 -7.67 6.67 7.73
N LEU A 308 -6.42 6.54 7.33
CA LEU A 308 -6.06 6.42 5.92
C LEU A 308 -5.01 5.32 5.72
N LEU A 309 -5.13 4.61 4.60
CA LEU A 309 -4.06 3.76 4.11
C LEU A 309 -3.48 4.40 2.88
N CYS A 310 -2.16 4.53 2.84
CA CYS A 310 -1.50 5.16 1.72
C CYS A 310 -0.07 4.63 1.51
N ILE A 311 0.47 4.94 0.37
CA ILE A 311 1.90 4.76 0.08
C ILE A 311 2.66 6.04 0.46
N PRO A 312 3.94 5.97 0.81
CA PRO A 312 4.78 7.10 1.19
C PRO A 312 4.73 8.28 0.21
N TYR A 313 4.77 8.01 -1.09
CA TYR A 313 4.69 9.03 -2.15
C TYR A 313 3.53 10.02 -1.94
N MET A 314 2.37 9.54 -1.50
CA MET A 314 1.22 10.41 -1.26
C MET A 314 1.46 11.37 -0.09
N LEU A 315 2.07 10.89 0.99
CA LEU A 315 2.41 11.72 2.15
C LEU A 315 3.46 12.77 1.78
N GLU A 316 4.45 12.39 0.99
CA GLU A 316 5.45 13.30 0.43
C GLU A 316 4.80 14.40 -0.41
N LYS A 317 3.88 14.03 -1.31
CA LYS A 317 3.16 14.98 -2.17
C LYS A 317 2.29 15.95 -1.36
N VAL A 318 1.57 15.48 -0.34
CA VAL A 318 0.77 16.34 0.55
C VAL A 318 1.68 17.33 1.32
N PHE A 319 2.81 16.86 1.84
CA PHE A 319 3.77 17.71 2.53
C PHE A 319 4.36 18.78 1.59
N ASN A 320 4.85 18.36 0.42
CA ASN A 320 5.48 19.24 -0.57
C ASN A 320 4.49 20.30 -1.11
N ASN A 321 3.25 19.90 -1.40
CA ASN A 321 2.21 20.83 -1.86
C ASN A 321 1.83 21.84 -0.76
N ALA A 322 1.77 21.40 0.50
CA ALA A 322 1.51 22.31 1.63
C ALA A 322 2.65 23.33 1.81
N ARG A 323 3.91 22.90 1.64
CA ARG A 323 5.09 23.76 1.67
C ARG A 323 5.09 24.76 0.51
N ALA A 324 4.82 24.31 -0.70
CA ALA A 324 4.76 25.15 -1.90
C ALA A 324 3.66 26.24 -1.79
N LYS A 325 2.47 25.89 -1.27
CA LYS A 325 1.41 26.87 -0.98
C LYS A 325 1.83 27.90 0.07
N ALA A 326 2.57 27.49 1.09
CA ALA A 326 3.10 28.40 2.11
C ALA A 326 4.15 29.36 1.51
N GLU A 327 5.00 28.85 0.64
CA GLU A 327 6.04 29.60 -0.06
C GLU A 327 5.42 30.65 -1.01
N GLY A 328 4.45 30.26 -1.83
CA GLY A 328 3.70 31.18 -2.70
C GLY A 328 2.99 32.30 -1.93
N GLY A 329 2.64 32.06 -0.65
CA GLY A 329 2.09 33.08 0.24
C GLY A 329 3.13 33.84 1.09
N GLY A 330 4.42 33.73 0.81
CA GLY A 330 5.51 34.38 1.57
C GLY A 330 5.74 33.83 2.97
N ARG A 331 5.27 32.60 3.27
CA ARG A 331 5.28 31.99 4.61
C ARG A 331 6.15 30.71 4.68
N ALA A 332 7.05 30.50 3.73
CA ALA A 332 7.94 29.32 3.70
C ALA A 332 8.69 29.13 5.01
N GLY A 333 9.32 30.20 5.55
CA GLY A 333 10.05 30.13 6.83
C GLY A 333 9.15 29.79 8.03
N THR A 334 7.87 30.13 7.99
CA THR A 334 6.91 29.72 9.03
C THR A 334 6.57 28.24 8.91
N PHE A 335 6.38 27.75 7.68
CA PHE A 335 6.16 26.32 7.42
C PHE A 335 7.36 25.50 7.87
N ASP A 336 8.58 25.87 7.49
CA ASP A 336 9.80 25.14 7.82
C ASP A 336 10.03 25.07 9.35
N ARG A 337 9.78 26.18 10.09
CA ARG A 337 9.82 26.17 11.56
C ARG A 337 8.75 25.27 12.17
N ALA A 338 7.54 25.31 11.62
CA ALA A 338 6.46 24.41 12.04
C ALA A 338 6.83 22.95 11.78
N ALA A 339 7.34 22.63 10.58
CA ALA A 339 7.76 21.28 10.23
C ALA A 339 8.84 20.75 11.18
N ASN A 340 9.88 21.55 11.46
CA ASN A 340 10.92 21.19 12.43
C ASN A 340 10.37 21.02 13.86
N THR A 341 9.38 21.83 14.27
CA THR A 341 8.71 21.70 15.57
C THR A 341 7.92 20.38 15.63
N ALA A 342 7.19 20.02 14.57
CA ALA A 342 6.46 18.75 14.50
C ALA A 342 7.41 17.55 14.55
N VAL A 343 8.50 17.56 13.78
CA VAL A 343 9.52 16.50 13.79
C VAL A 343 10.05 16.30 15.22
N ARG A 344 10.53 17.36 15.86
CA ARG A 344 11.03 17.28 17.26
C ARG A 344 9.97 16.79 18.25
N TYR A 345 8.71 17.16 18.03
CA TYR A 345 7.61 16.69 18.87
C TYR A 345 7.34 15.21 18.68
N GLY A 346 7.30 14.73 17.42
CA GLY A 346 7.15 13.30 17.10
C GLY A 346 8.27 12.45 17.67
N GLU A 347 9.53 12.88 17.52
CA GLU A 347 10.71 12.20 18.09
C GLU A 347 10.67 12.17 19.63
N ALA A 348 10.23 13.26 20.28
CA ALA A 348 10.08 13.28 21.73
C ALA A 348 8.96 12.37 22.22
N MET A 349 7.88 12.22 21.46
CA MET A 349 6.81 11.25 21.76
C MET A 349 7.28 9.82 21.59
N GLU A 350 8.00 9.52 20.50
CA GLU A 350 8.65 8.21 20.31
C GLU A 350 9.54 7.85 21.51
N ALA A 351 10.45 8.75 21.90
CA ALA A 351 11.32 8.54 23.06
C ALA A 351 10.56 8.28 24.37
N ARG A 352 9.40 8.93 24.53
CA ARG A 352 8.51 8.68 25.69
C ARG A 352 7.89 7.30 25.65
N HIS A 353 7.37 6.88 24.49
CA HIS A 353 6.76 5.54 24.32
C HIS A 353 7.81 4.43 24.49
N ALA A 354 9.03 4.67 24.03
CA ALA A 354 10.16 3.76 24.22
C ALA A 354 10.74 3.78 25.66
N GLY A 355 10.28 4.67 26.54
CA GLY A 355 10.84 4.81 27.89
C GLY A 355 12.26 5.40 27.92
N THR A 356 12.77 5.93 26.81
CA THR A 356 14.13 6.48 26.66
C THR A 356 14.21 7.99 26.89
N GLY A 357 13.06 8.65 27.10
CA GLY A 357 13.00 10.08 27.32
C GLY A 357 11.72 10.57 28.01
N PRO A 358 11.71 11.80 28.52
CA PRO A 358 10.58 12.36 29.29
C PRO A 358 9.39 12.75 28.40
N GLY A 359 9.54 12.69 27.07
CA GLY A 359 8.57 13.23 26.13
C GLY A 359 8.77 14.73 25.84
N PRO A 360 7.82 15.36 25.10
CA PRO A 360 7.96 16.75 24.71
C PRO A 360 7.91 17.71 25.89
N SER A 361 8.87 18.65 25.94
CA SER A 361 8.94 19.70 26.95
C SER A 361 7.73 20.65 26.87
N ALA A 362 7.45 21.41 27.94
CA ALA A 362 6.38 22.41 27.94
C ALA A 362 6.54 23.44 26.80
N ALA A 363 7.77 23.92 26.57
CA ALA A 363 8.07 24.84 25.46
C ALA A 363 7.76 24.23 24.08
N LEU A 364 8.09 22.95 23.87
CA LEU A 364 7.80 22.25 22.62
C LEU A 364 6.29 22.02 22.42
N LYS A 365 5.55 21.72 23.49
CA LYS A 365 4.08 21.63 23.47
C LYS A 365 3.43 22.95 23.09
N THR A 366 3.89 24.06 23.68
CA THR A 366 3.40 25.42 23.38
C THR A 366 3.72 25.81 21.93
N ALA A 367 4.95 25.55 21.45
CA ALA A 367 5.33 25.83 20.07
C ALA A 367 4.48 25.02 19.09
N ARG A 368 4.24 23.73 19.35
CA ARG A 368 3.36 22.89 18.54
C ARG A 368 1.93 23.44 18.49
N ALA A 369 1.37 23.82 19.65
CA ALA A 369 0.03 24.41 19.74
C ALA A 369 -0.07 25.72 18.95
N PHE A 370 0.98 26.55 18.97
CA PHE A 370 1.04 27.78 18.17
C PHE A 370 0.99 27.52 16.66
N TYR A 371 1.72 26.50 16.18
CA TYR A 371 1.74 26.17 14.76
C TYR A 371 0.52 25.35 14.31
N ASP A 372 -0.30 24.80 15.21
CA ASP A 372 -1.44 23.98 14.85
C ASP A 372 -2.44 24.69 13.92
N PRO A 373 -3.01 25.86 14.27
CA PRO A 373 -3.94 26.57 13.39
C PRO A 373 -3.28 27.13 12.12
N LEU A 374 -1.99 27.34 12.15
CA LEU A 374 -1.25 27.96 11.04
C LEU A 374 -0.86 26.95 9.96
N VAL A 375 -0.50 25.71 10.36
CA VAL A 375 0.05 24.68 9.47
C VAL A 375 -0.65 23.33 9.65
N TYR A 376 -0.59 22.71 10.83
CA TYR A 376 -0.98 21.30 10.97
C TYR A 376 -2.48 21.09 10.75
N ARG A 377 -3.34 21.96 11.30
CA ARG A 377 -4.79 21.89 11.08
C ARG A 377 -5.14 22.05 9.60
N ARG A 378 -4.40 22.88 8.86
CA ARG A 378 -4.64 23.05 7.41
C ARG A 378 -4.32 21.79 6.63
N ILE A 379 -3.23 21.10 6.98
CA ILE A 379 -2.87 19.81 6.39
C ILE A 379 -3.94 18.76 6.71
N ARG A 380 -4.33 18.65 8.00
CA ARG A 380 -5.38 17.71 8.40
C ARG A 380 -6.71 18.01 7.69
N ASN A 381 -7.09 19.28 7.57
CA ASN A 381 -8.33 19.67 6.87
C ASN A 381 -8.29 19.35 5.38
N ALA A 382 -7.15 19.49 4.72
CA ALA A 382 -6.98 19.08 3.33
C ALA A 382 -7.17 17.57 3.14
N MET A 383 -6.94 16.78 4.18
CA MET A 383 -7.14 15.33 4.20
C MET A 383 -8.50 14.93 4.83
N GLY A 384 -9.48 15.83 4.93
CA GLY A 384 -10.82 15.56 5.48
C GLY A 384 -11.05 15.95 6.95
N GLY A 385 -10.01 16.36 7.68
CA GLY A 385 -10.09 16.98 9.03
C GLY A 385 -10.29 16.02 10.21
N ARG A 386 -10.54 14.72 9.96
CA ARG A 386 -10.79 13.71 11.00
C ARG A 386 -9.69 12.64 11.11
N ILE A 387 -8.74 12.60 10.16
CA ILE A 387 -7.67 11.58 10.15
C ILE A 387 -6.79 11.75 11.39
N ARG A 388 -6.65 10.68 12.16
CA ARG A 388 -5.77 10.55 13.32
C ARG A 388 -4.69 9.50 13.11
N HIS A 389 -4.95 8.50 12.27
CA HIS A 389 -4.09 7.35 12.06
C HIS A 389 -3.85 7.17 10.56
N ILE A 390 -2.62 6.86 10.20
CA ILE A 390 -2.23 6.57 8.83
C ILE A 390 -1.43 5.27 8.84
N ILE A 391 -1.85 4.30 8.04
CA ILE A 391 -1.09 3.10 7.78
C ILE A 391 -0.33 3.32 6.48
N SER A 392 0.99 3.19 6.52
CA SER A 392 1.87 3.40 5.37
C SER A 392 2.63 2.12 5.03
N GLY A 393 2.62 1.74 3.76
CA GLY A 393 3.29 0.52 3.30
C GLY A 393 3.63 0.55 1.81
N GLY A 394 4.24 -0.54 1.32
CA GLY A 394 4.61 -0.71 -0.08
C GLY A 394 5.97 -0.13 -0.48
N SER A 395 6.46 0.89 0.22
CA SER A 395 7.82 1.44 0.13
C SER A 395 8.20 2.12 1.45
N PRO A 396 9.49 2.38 1.73
CA PRO A 396 9.90 3.03 2.97
C PRO A 396 9.38 4.47 3.08
N LEU A 397 8.88 4.85 4.25
CA LEU A 397 8.60 6.24 4.62
C LEU A 397 9.82 6.79 5.36
N GLY A 398 10.36 7.91 4.93
CA GLY A 398 11.52 8.50 5.59
C GLY A 398 11.21 8.91 7.05
N ARG A 399 12.10 8.56 8.00
CA ARG A 399 11.95 8.84 9.45
C ARG A 399 11.48 10.28 9.75
N ARG A 400 12.05 11.28 9.04
CA ARG A 400 11.70 12.70 9.22
C ARG A 400 10.24 12.97 8.90
N LEU A 401 9.72 12.38 7.81
CA LEU A 401 8.34 12.59 7.38
C LEU A 401 7.36 11.88 8.32
N ALA A 402 7.69 10.67 8.75
CA ALA A 402 6.92 9.95 9.79
C ALA A 402 6.84 10.77 11.08
N ALA A 403 7.98 11.30 11.58
CA ALA A 403 8.02 12.17 12.76
C ALA A 403 7.21 13.47 12.57
N PHE A 404 7.23 14.06 11.37
CA PHE A 404 6.42 15.24 11.05
C PHE A 404 4.93 14.96 11.19
N TYR A 405 4.42 13.89 10.56
CA TYR A 405 2.99 13.55 10.61
C TYR A 405 2.55 13.21 12.03
N ALA A 406 3.33 12.42 12.76
CA ALA A 406 3.08 12.12 14.17
C ALA A 406 3.00 13.41 15.01
N GLY A 407 3.97 14.32 14.84
CA GLY A 407 3.97 15.62 15.51
C GLY A 407 2.84 16.55 15.08
N ALA A 408 2.38 16.44 13.82
CA ALA A 408 1.20 17.16 13.33
C ALA A 408 -0.14 16.59 13.83
N GLY A 409 -0.12 15.46 14.58
CA GLY A 409 -1.29 14.83 15.17
C GLY A 409 -1.96 13.78 14.30
N MET A 410 -1.19 13.14 13.42
CA MET A 410 -1.58 11.99 12.62
C MET A 410 -0.54 10.89 12.85
N GLU A 411 -0.89 9.86 13.61
CA GLU A 411 0.02 8.76 13.93
C GLU A 411 0.28 7.90 12.71
N ILE A 412 1.55 7.53 12.50
CA ILE A 412 1.97 6.69 11.39
C ILE A 412 2.27 5.29 11.89
N TYR A 413 1.67 4.31 11.22
CA TYR A 413 1.98 2.89 11.36
C TYR A 413 2.61 2.39 10.07
N GLU A 414 3.92 2.21 10.08
CA GLU A 414 4.61 1.62 8.94
C GLU A 414 4.46 0.10 8.97
N GLY A 415 4.18 -0.49 7.80
CA GLY A 415 4.09 -1.93 7.64
C GLY A 415 4.92 -2.42 6.46
N TYR A 416 5.43 -3.64 6.56
CA TYR A 416 6.13 -4.33 5.50
C TYR A 416 5.48 -5.67 5.21
N GLY A 417 5.38 -5.98 3.94
CA GLY A 417 4.93 -7.26 3.43
C GLY A 417 4.90 -7.32 1.92
N LEU A 418 4.44 -8.44 1.43
CA LEU A 418 4.46 -8.84 0.03
C LEU A 418 3.10 -9.41 -0.35
N THR A 419 2.86 -9.64 -1.64
CA THR A 419 1.70 -10.41 -2.08
C THR A 419 1.76 -11.83 -1.50
N GLU A 420 2.94 -12.39 -1.43
CA GLU A 420 3.25 -13.71 -0.87
C GLU A 420 3.01 -13.81 0.65
N THR A 421 2.80 -12.69 1.31
CA THR A 421 2.44 -12.63 2.74
C THR A 421 1.05 -12.04 2.97
N THR A 422 0.19 -12.06 1.94
CA THR A 422 -1.20 -11.58 1.96
C THR A 422 -1.33 -10.06 2.20
N GLY A 423 -0.28 -9.41 2.62
CA GLY A 423 -0.16 -8.00 2.97
C GLY A 423 0.96 -7.79 3.97
N ALA A 424 0.63 -7.36 5.19
CA ALA A 424 1.62 -7.01 6.19
C ALA A 424 2.16 -8.22 6.96
N ALA A 425 3.47 -8.45 6.91
CA ALA A 425 4.16 -9.40 7.79
C ALA A 425 4.68 -8.71 9.07
N THR A 426 4.96 -7.42 9.00
CA THR A 426 5.32 -6.59 10.15
C THR A 426 4.56 -5.27 10.12
N VAL A 427 4.33 -4.68 11.30
CA VAL A 427 3.69 -3.37 11.42
C VAL A 427 4.14 -2.68 12.71
N THR A 428 4.21 -1.35 12.68
CA THR A 428 4.51 -0.55 13.88
C THR A 428 3.43 -0.76 14.94
N PRO A 429 3.78 -1.22 16.15
CA PRO A 429 2.81 -1.42 17.24
C PRO A 429 2.35 -0.06 17.80
N PRO A 430 1.03 0.14 18.04
CA PRO A 430 0.49 1.43 18.49
C PRO A 430 1.07 1.93 19.83
N LEU A 431 1.35 1.03 20.76
CA LEU A 431 1.82 1.40 22.11
C LEU A 431 3.34 1.62 22.20
N LYS A 432 4.10 1.13 21.21
CA LYS A 432 5.56 1.30 21.13
C LYS A 432 5.98 1.64 19.70
N PRO A 433 5.58 2.80 19.15
CA PRO A 433 5.99 3.19 17.80
C PRO A 433 7.50 3.43 17.74
N ARG A 434 8.15 2.95 16.66
CA ARG A 434 9.55 3.22 16.37
C ARG A 434 9.70 3.69 14.93
N LEU A 435 9.96 4.98 14.78
CA LEU A 435 10.07 5.64 13.48
C LEU A 435 11.30 5.15 12.70
N GLY A 436 11.13 4.93 11.39
CA GLY A 436 12.20 4.47 10.50
C GLY A 436 12.44 2.97 10.55
N THR A 437 11.55 2.22 11.19
CA THR A 437 11.47 0.76 11.12
C THR A 437 10.12 0.36 10.54
N VAL A 438 10.00 -0.88 10.09
CA VAL A 438 8.71 -1.44 9.64
C VAL A 438 7.98 -2.21 10.75
N GLY A 439 8.34 -1.94 12.00
CA GLY A 439 7.68 -2.46 13.20
C GLY A 439 8.10 -3.86 13.60
N TRP A 440 7.22 -4.48 14.36
CA TRP A 440 7.32 -5.85 14.87
C TRP A 440 6.64 -6.85 13.92
N PRO A 441 6.97 -8.16 14.02
CA PRO A 441 6.15 -9.18 13.39
C PRO A 441 4.67 -9.00 13.75
N LEU A 442 3.80 -9.05 12.74
CA LEU A 442 2.36 -9.08 12.98
C LEU A 442 2.03 -10.29 13.85
N PRO A 443 1.10 -10.22 14.81
CA PRO A 443 0.74 -11.37 15.64
C PRO A 443 0.41 -12.62 14.79
N GLY A 444 1.01 -13.75 15.13
CA GLY A 444 1.00 -14.98 14.34
C GLY A 444 2.12 -15.10 13.31
N THR A 445 3.00 -14.08 13.22
CA THR A 445 4.13 -14.05 12.26
C THR A 445 5.47 -14.27 12.95
N LYS A 446 6.39 -14.87 12.21
CA LYS A 446 7.80 -15.02 12.57
C LYS A 446 8.67 -14.40 11.48
N VAL A 447 9.68 -13.66 11.89
CA VAL A 447 10.71 -13.06 11.03
C VAL A 447 12.06 -13.64 11.40
N ARG A 448 12.82 -14.13 10.42
CA ARG A 448 14.20 -14.60 10.61
C ARG A 448 15.13 -13.89 9.64
N ILE A 449 16.32 -13.58 10.10
CA ILE A 449 17.40 -13.03 9.27
C ILE A 449 18.38 -14.15 8.97
N ALA A 450 18.49 -14.54 7.72
CA ALA A 450 19.43 -15.54 7.24
C ALA A 450 20.90 -15.08 7.38
N SER A 451 21.84 -15.98 7.16
CA SER A 451 23.28 -15.67 7.31
C SER A 451 23.77 -14.59 6.34
N ASP A 452 23.16 -14.47 5.18
CA ASP A 452 23.44 -13.46 4.15
C ASP A 452 22.62 -12.16 4.33
N GLY A 453 21.82 -12.06 5.41
CA GLY A 453 20.98 -10.91 5.71
C GLY A 453 19.60 -10.95 5.08
N GLU A 454 19.23 -12.00 4.35
CA GLU A 454 17.91 -12.12 3.76
C GLU A 454 16.82 -12.31 4.83
N ILE A 455 15.72 -11.59 4.66
CA ILE A 455 14.53 -11.70 5.52
C ILE A 455 13.74 -12.93 5.10
N LEU A 456 13.50 -13.84 6.04
CA LEU A 456 12.64 -15.01 5.90
C LEU A 456 11.40 -14.83 6.76
N LEU A 457 10.23 -15.19 6.21
CA LEU A 457 8.94 -15.01 6.87
C LEU A 457 8.22 -16.36 7.04
N SER A 458 7.51 -16.51 8.16
CA SER A 458 6.65 -17.67 8.43
C SER A 458 5.41 -17.24 9.21
N GLY A 459 4.25 -17.82 8.92
CA GLY A 459 2.99 -17.50 9.58
C GLY A 459 1.78 -17.91 8.74
N GLY A 460 0.60 -17.81 9.32
CA GLY A 460 -0.66 -18.20 8.68
C GLY A 460 -1.02 -17.35 7.46
N GLN A 461 -0.51 -16.11 7.36
CA GLN A 461 -0.70 -15.20 6.24
C GLN A 461 0.25 -15.49 5.06
N VAL A 462 1.26 -16.35 5.23
CA VAL A 462 2.15 -16.72 4.11
C VAL A 462 1.36 -17.58 3.12
N PHE A 463 1.43 -17.22 1.84
CA PHE A 463 0.68 -17.84 0.75
C PHE A 463 0.99 -19.34 0.59
N ARG A 464 0.13 -20.06 -0.11
CA ARG A 464 0.38 -21.49 -0.37
C ARG A 464 1.53 -21.75 -1.32
N GLY A 465 1.78 -20.84 -2.22
CA GLY A 465 2.79 -20.95 -3.27
C GLY A 465 2.35 -20.27 -4.57
N TYR A 466 3.02 -20.59 -5.66
CA TYR A 466 2.71 -20.05 -6.97
C TYR A 466 1.80 -20.98 -7.77
N TRP A 467 0.90 -20.39 -8.56
CA TRP A 467 0.00 -21.11 -9.45
C TRP A 467 0.77 -21.91 -10.51
N ASP A 468 0.39 -23.16 -10.69
CA ASP A 468 0.92 -24.05 -11.73
C ASP A 468 -0.19 -24.41 -12.72
N PRO A 469 -0.27 -23.74 -13.89
CA PRO A 469 -1.29 -24.01 -14.89
C PRO A 469 -1.14 -25.40 -15.55
N GLN A 470 0.06 -25.98 -15.54
CA GLN A 470 0.34 -27.28 -16.18
C GLN A 470 0.02 -28.44 -15.26
N GLY A 471 0.37 -28.30 -13.98
CA GLY A 471 0.08 -29.31 -12.94
C GLY A 471 -1.31 -29.18 -12.32
N GLY A 472 -2.07 -28.11 -12.65
CA GLY A 472 -3.40 -27.83 -12.07
C GLY A 472 -3.39 -27.60 -10.56
N GLY A 473 -2.24 -27.19 -10.00
CA GLY A 473 -2.03 -27.10 -8.58
C GLY A 473 -1.22 -25.87 -8.14
N VAL A 474 -0.50 -26.04 -7.04
CA VAL A 474 0.32 -25.00 -6.43
C VAL A 474 1.74 -25.50 -6.24
N ILE A 475 2.72 -24.75 -6.73
CA ILE A 475 4.13 -24.99 -6.46
C ILE A 475 4.46 -24.32 -5.12
N PRO A 476 4.76 -25.09 -4.06
CA PRO A 476 5.08 -24.50 -2.75
C PRO A 476 6.29 -23.57 -2.84
N ALA A 477 6.20 -22.42 -2.19
CA ALA A 477 7.29 -21.44 -2.18
C ALA A 477 8.46 -21.82 -1.27
N SER A 478 8.22 -22.72 -0.30
CA SER A 478 9.21 -23.17 0.67
C SER A 478 8.91 -24.59 1.11
N ALA A 479 9.96 -25.37 1.33
CA ALA A 479 9.86 -26.74 1.84
C ALA A 479 9.92 -26.82 3.37
N ASP A 480 10.49 -25.79 4.04
CA ASP A 480 10.76 -25.77 5.49
C ASP A 480 9.84 -24.81 6.28
N GLY A 481 8.83 -24.24 5.61
CA GLY A 481 7.87 -23.30 6.21
C GLY A 481 8.40 -21.86 6.36
N TRP A 482 9.58 -21.55 5.81
CA TRP A 482 10.15 -20.21 5.77
C TRP A 482 10.20 -19.67 4.34
N PHE A 483 9.47 -18.59 4.09
CA PHE A 483 9.42 -17.96 2.78
C PHE A 483 10.58 -16.96 2.63
N PRO A 484 11.49 -17.15 1.64
CA PRO A 484 12.57 -16.22 1.34
C PRO A 484 12.02 -15.03 0.56
N THR A 485 12.12 -13.83 1.13
CA THR A 485 11.49 -12.62 0.57
C THR A 485 12.29 -11.98 -0.57
N GLY A 486 13.58 -12.25 -0.64
CA GLY A 486 14.52 -11.53 -1.49
C GLY A 486 14.87 -10.12 -0.96
N ASP A 487 14.34 -9.72 0.19
CA ASP A 487 14.66 -8.45 0.85
C ASP A 487 15.74 -8.67 1.92
N ILE A 488 16.60 -7.66 2.11
CA ILE A 488 17.70 -7.68 3.09
C ILE A 488 17.34 -6.75 4.24
N GLY A 489 17.62 -7.19 5.46
CA GLY A 489 17.33 -6.39 6.65
C GLY A 489 18.00 -6.90 7.91
N HIS A 490 17.67 -6.28 9.02
CA HIS A 490 18.11 -6.71 10.35
C HIS A 490 17.03 -6.46 11.40
N LEU A 491 17.12 -7.21 12.49
CA LEU A 491 16.30 -7.04 13.69
C LEU A 491 17.15 -6.33 14.74
N ASP A 492 16.54 -5.37 15.45
CA ASP A 492 17.17 -4.79 16.64
C ASP A 492 16.92 -5.65 17.90
N ASP A 493 17.44 -5.20 19.03
CA ASP A 493 17.38 -5.92 20.31
C ASP A 493 15.95 -6.11 20.85
N GLU A 494 15.00 -5.32 20.38
CA GLU A 494 13.59 -5.39 20.76
C GLU A 494 12.72 -6.03 19.67
N GLY A 495 13.31 -6.55 18.59
CA GLY A 495 12.62 -7.26 17.51
C GLY A 495 12.02 -6.37 16.43
N TYR A 496 12.36 -5.09 16.36
CA TYR A 496 11.95 -4.23 15.25
C TYR A 496 12.73 -4.56 13.99
N LEU A 497 12.02 -4.69 12.89
CA LEU A 497 12.62 -4.96 11.58
C LEU A 497 12.98 -3.66 10.87
N THR A 498 14.21 -3.58 10.36
CA THR A 498 14.65 -2.54 9.42
C THR A 498 15.03 -3.19 8.10
N ILE A 499 14.46 -2.71 7.00
CA ILE A 499 14.79 -3.16 5.65
C ILE A 499 15.88 -2.26 5.09
N THR A 500 16.94 -2.87 4.55
CA THR A 500 18.07 -2.13 4.00
C THR A 500 18.14 -2.17 2.48
N GLY A 501 17.41 -3.11 1.81
CA GLY A 501 17.35 -3.18 0.37
C GLY A 501 16.83 -4.51 -0.15
N ARG A 502 16.92 -4.71 -1.48
CA ARG A 502 16.62 -5.97 -2.15
C ARG A 502 17.88 -6.69 -2.56
N LYS A 503 17.94 -7.98 -2.32
CA LYS A 503 19.09 -8.84 -2.62
C LYS A 503 19.52 -8.75 -4.09
N LYS A 504 18.55 -8.76 -5.02
CA LYS A 504 18.79 -8.65 -6.46
C LYS A 504 19.13 -7.24 -6.95
N GLU A 505 18.89 -6.22 -6.12
CA GLU A 505 19.13 -4.82 -6.48
C GLU A 505 20.41 -4.27 -5.86
N ILE A 506 21.10 -5.06 -5.07
CA ILE A 506 22.41 -4.67 -4.52
C ILE A 506 23.38 -4.48 -5.69
N ILE A 507 23.93 -3.28 -5.75
CA ILE A 507 24.93 -2.88 -6.74
C ILE A 507 26.29 -3.33 -6.22
N ILE A 508 27.03 -4.08 -7.05
CA ILE A 508 28.41 -4.48 -6.75
C ILE A 508 29.32 -3.68 -7.67
N THR A 509 29.99 -2.67 -7.11
CA THR A 509 30.92 -1.85 -7.89
C THR A 509 32.13 -2.67 -8.36
N ALA A 510 32.87 -2.16 -9.36
CA ALA A 510 34.09 -2.80 -9.86
C ALA A 510 35.15 -3.00 -8.74
N GLY A 511 35.10 -2.20 -7.67
CA GLY A 511 35.91 -2.37 -6.48
C GLY A 511 35.43 -3.41 -5.48
N GLY A 512 34.35 -4.16 -5.80
CA GLY A 512 33.80 -5.21 -4.95
C GLY A 512 32.94 -4.67 -3.77
N LYS A 513 32.58 -3.39 -3.75
CA LYS A 513 31.74 -2.82 -2.69
C LYS A 513 30.28 -3.05 -2.99
N ASN A 514 29.57 -3.65 -2.04
CA ASN A 514 28.11 -3.82 -2.08
C ASN A 514 27.43 -2.52 -1.62
N THR A 515 26.49 -2.02 -2.42
CA THR A 515 25.74 -0.80 -2.15
C THR A 515 24.25 -1.06 -2.36
N ALA A 516 23.45 -0.79 -1.35
CA ALA A 516 21.99 -0.80 -1.48
C ALA A 516 21.53 0.56 -2.07
N PRO A 517 20.87 0.59 -3.24
CA PRO A 517 20.46 1.84 -3.87
C PRO A 517 19.30 2.54 -3.16
N ALA A 518 18.39 1.77 -2.58
CA ALA A 518 17.10 2.25 -2.06
C ALA A 518 17.20 3.39 -1.03
N PRO A 519 18.13 3.42 -0.06
CA PRO A 519 18.22 4.54 0.88
C PRO A 519 18.49 5.89 0.21
N MET A 520 19.38 5.91 -0.79
CA MET A 520 19.72 7.13 -1.54
C MET A 520 18.58 7.54 -2.47
N GLU A 521 17.97 6.58 -3.17
CA GLU A 521 16.82 6.83 -4.07
C GLU A 521 15.63 7.40 -3.32
N ASN A 522 15.29 6.82 -2.17
CA ASN A 522 14.20 7.30 -1.34
C ASN A 522 14.45 8.72 -0.81
N TRP A 523 15.70 9.02 -0.41
CA TRP A 523 16.06 10.36 -0.01
C TRP A 523 15.92 11.37 -1.16
N LEU A 524 16.43 11.02 -2.34
CA LEU A 524 16.34 11.88 -3.52
C LEU A 524 14.87 12.15 -3.90
N ARG A 525 14.02 11.12 -3.93
CA ARG A 525 12.59 11.27 -4.23
C ARG A 525 11.82 12.14 -3.23
N SER A 526 12.30 12.26 -2.00
CA SER A 526 11.68 13.18 -1.02
C SER A 526 11.92 14.66 -1.33
N HIS A 527 12.78 14.98 -2.31
CA HIS A 527 13.08 16.36 -2.71
C HIS A 527 11.99 16.90 -3.67
N PRO A 528 11.43 18.13 -3.44
CA PRO A 528 10.29 18.65 -4.19
C PRO A 528 10.47 18.80 -5.71
N LEU A 529 11.71 18.82 -6.19
CA LEU A 529 12.02 18.97 -7.62
C LEU A 529 12.31 17.63 -8.31
N ILE A 530 12.30 16.52 -7.58
CA ILE A 530 12.62 15.18 -8.07
C ILE A 530 11.35 14.34 -8.10
N SER A 531 11.00 13.80 -9.28
CA SER A 531 9.92 12.83 -9.43
C SER A 531 10.42 11.44 -9.08
N GLN A 532 11.46 10.97 -9.79
CA GLN A 532 12.06 9.66 -9.59
C GLN A 532 13.58 9.76 -9.55
N ALA A 533 14.21 8.79 -8.92
CA ALA A 533 15.66 8.64 -8.90
C ALA A 533 16.03 7.16 -9.00
N MET A 534 17.00 6.84 -9.82
CA MET A 534 17.57 5.50 -9.94
C MET A 534 19.09 5.54 -9.79
N VAL A 535 19.60 4.86 -8.76
CA VAL A 535 21.03 4.72 -8.51
C VAL A 535 21.57 3.57 -9.36
N VAL A 536 22.68 3.81 -10.04
CA VAL A 536 23.36 2.89 -10.94
C VAL A 536 24.83 2.75 -10.58
N GLY A 537 25.48 1.65 -10.98
CA GLY A 537 26.90 1.46 -10.68
C GLY A 537 27.36 0.01 -10.64
N ASP A 538 26.49 -0.94 -11.04
CA ASP A 538 26.87 -2.36 -11.06
C ASP A 538 28.04 -2.58 -12.02
N ARG A 539 29.13 -3.19 -11.52
CA ARG A 539 30.42 -3.40 -12.23
C ARG A 539 31.07 -2.11 -12.75
N ARG A 540 30.66 -0.94 -12.26
CA ARG A 540 31.20 0.37 -12.64
C ARG A 540 32.19 0.87 -11.57
N PRO A 541 33.09 1.83 -11.94
CA PRO A 541 34.11 2.31 -11.02
C PRO A 541 33.56 3.08 -9.81
N TYR A 542 32.34 3.60 -9.90
CA TYR A 542 31.67 4.37 -8.84
C TYR A 542 30.16 4.33 -9.02
N ILE A 543 29.46 4.77 -7.98
CA ILE A 543 28.00 4.92 -7.96
C ILE A 543 27.59 6.24 -8.62
N ALA A 544 26.58 6.20 -9.46
CA ALA A 544 25.99 7.35 -10.12
C ALA A 544 24.45 7.29 -10.02
N ALA A 545 23.73 8.33 -10.47
CA ALA A 545 22.28 8.37 -10.43
C ALA A 545 21.68 8.98 -11.70
N LEU A 546 20.52 8.45 -12.11
CA LEU A 546 19.57 9.12 -13.00
C LEU A 546 18.50 9.80 -12.14
N ILE A 547 18.14 11.03 -12.47
CA ILE A 547 17.15 11.83 -11.74
C ILE A 547 16.14 12.38 -12.75
N THR A 548 14.86 12.15 -12.54
CA THR A 548 13.77 12.79 -13.29
C THR A 548 13.16 13.94 -12.50
N LEU A 549 12.55 14.88 -13.18
CA LEU A 549 12.06 16.13 -12.59
C LEU A 549 10.57 16.06 -12.29
N ASP A 550 10.17 16.50 -11.09
CA ASP A 550 8.77 16.84 -10.82
C ASP A 550 8.47 18.21 -11.47
N MET A 551 7.82 18.18 -12.61
CA MET A 551 7.57 19.39 -13.41
C MET A 551 6.63 20.38 -12.72
N GLU A 552 5.76 19.95 -11.83
CA GLU A 552 4.92 20.83 -10.99
C GLU A 552 5.81 21.58 -9.98
N GLY A 553 6.66 20.84 -9.27
CA GLY A 553 7.63 21.39 -8.31
C GLY A 553 8.65 22.33 -8.98
N VAL A 554 9.22 21.91 -10.11
CA VAL A 554 10.16 22.74 -10.89
C VAL A 554 9.47 23.99 -11.42
N GLY A 555 8.24 23.89 -11.93
CA GLY A 555 7.46 25.04 -12.38
C GLY A 555 7.21 26.05 -11.25
N HIS A 556 6.89 25.55 -10.04
CA HIS A 556 6.76 26.38 -8.84
C HIS A 556 8.11 27.05 -8.48
N TRP A 557 9.18 26.27 -8.41
CA TRP A 557 10.53 26.76 -8.09
C TRP A 557 10.97 27.85 -9.08
N ARG A 558 10.77 27.66 -10.38
CA ARG A 558 11.10 28.66 -11.41
C ARG A 558 10.35 29.96 -11.22
N ARG A 559 9.02 29.89 -10.98
CA ARG A 559 8.22 31.11 -10.71
C ARG A 559 8.74 31.89 -9.50
N MET A 560 9.12 31.19 -8.42
CA MET A 560 9.67 31.82 -7.21
C MET A 560 11.03 32.49 -7.46
N HIS A 561 11.77 32.06 -8.49
CA HIS A 561 13.05 32.66 -8.90
C HIS A 561 12.88 33.65 -10.09
N GLY A 562 11.64 34.08 -10.39
CA GLY A 562 11.36 35.02 -11.45
C GLY A 562 11.59 34.48 -12.87
N LYS A 563 11.60 33.15 -13.03
CA LYS A 563 11.82 32.44 -14.29
C LYS A 563 10.51 31.91 -14.87
N HIS A 564 10.37 31.95 -16.17
CA HIS A 564 9.21 31.33 -16.85
C HIS A 564 9.31 29.79 -16.85
N PRO A 565 8.17 29.07 -16.85
CA PRO A 565 8.14 27.63 -17.12
C PRO A 565 8.78 27.34 -18.48
N VAL A 566 9.54 26.26 -18.56
CA VAL A 566 10.15 25.75 -19.80
C VAL A 566 10.01 24.23 -19.85
N PRO A 567 10.06 23.60 -21.02
CA PRO A 567 10.09 22.16 -21.17
C PRO A 567 11.28 21.51 -20.44
N ALA A 568 11.15 20.25 -20.08
CA ALA A 568 12.13 19.52 -19.29
C ALA A 568 13.50 19.41 -20.01
N GLU A 569 13.49 19.32 -21.33
CA GLU A 569 14.70 19.23 -22.18
C GLU A 569 15.62 20.44 -22.01
N LEU A 570 15.06 21.63 -21.76
CA LEU A 570 15.82 22.85 -21.53
C LEU A 570 16.33 23.00 -20.08
N LEU A 571 15.94 22.08 -19.20
CA LEU A 571 16.33 22.08 -17.79
C LEU A 571 17.56 21.22 -17.49
N ILE A 572 17.95 20.35 -18.43
CA ILE A 572 19.07 19.42 -18.27
C ILE A 572 20.36 20.18 -17.94
N ASP A 573 20.59 21.32 -18.59
CA ASP A 573 21.78 22.16 -18.46
C ASP A 573 21.58 23.42 -17.59
N ASP A 574 20.38 23.58 -16.95
CA ASP A 574 20.15 24.71 -16.04
C ASP A 574 21.06 24.61 -14.82
N GLN A 575 22.06 25.48 -14.75
CA GLN A 575 23.11 25.50 -13.72
C GLN A 575 22.54 25.67 -12.31
N GLU A 576 21.50 26.50 -12.14
CA GLU A 576 20.91 26.73 -10.82
C GLU A 576 20.11 25.51 -10.35
N LEU A 577 19.35 24.89 -11.25
CA LEU A 577 18.62 23.64 -10.96
C LEU A 577 19.63 22.53 -10.60
N ARG A 578 20.70 22.37 -11.40
CA ARG A 578 21.76 21.38 -11.10
C ARG A 578 22.40 21.63 -9.74
N ALA A 579 22.64 22.88 -9.35
CA ALA A 579 23.18 23.20 -8.04
C ALA A 579 22.20 22.85 -6.89
N VAL A 580 20.89 22.98 -7.11
CA VAL A 580 19.88 22.54 -6.14
C VAL A 580 19.88 21.02 -6.01
N LEU A 581 19.87 20.29 -7.13
CA LEU A 581 19.88 18.82 -7.15
C LEU A 581 21.19 18.27 -6.61
N GLN A 582 22.34 18.93 -6.86
CA GLN A 582 23.64 18.52 -6.27
C GLN A 582 23.57 18.56 -4.74
N ARG A 583 22.96 19.59 -4.14
CA ARG A 583 22.76 19.61 -2.67
C ARG A 583 21.90 18.45 -2.17
N ALA A 584 20.87 18.07 -2.92
CA ALA A 584 20.05 16.90 -2.57
C ALA A 584 20.87 15.59 -2.64
N VAL A 585 21.73 15.45 -3.65
CA VAL A 585 22.67 14.33 -3.78
C VAL A 585 23.69 14.33 -2.65
N ASP A 586 24.23 15.49 -2.28
CA ASP A 586 25.19 15.60 -1.18
C ASP A 586 24.57 15.19 0.17
N GLU A 587 23.31 15.53 0.39
CA GLU A 587 22.57 15.08 1.58
C GLU A 587 22.29 13.56 1.54
N ALA A 588 21.90 13.00 0.39
CA ALA A 588 21.73 11.56 0.21
C ALA A 588 23.04 10.81 0.49
N ASN A 589 24.17 11.37 0.07
CA ASN A 589 25.49 10.79 0.29
C ASN A 589 25.92 10.71 1.77
N LYS A 590 25.28 11.47 2.67
CA LYS A 590 25.52 11.35 4.11
C LYS A 590 24.97 10.07 4.73
N LEU A 591 24.08 9.38 4.01
CA LEU A 591 23.46 8.14 4.46
C LEU A 591 24.38 6.92 4.26
N VAL A 592 25.43 7.07 3.46
CA VAL A 592 26.28 5.97 3.01
C VAL A 592 27.76 6.30 3.18
N SER A 593 28.62 5.27 3.08
CA SER A 593 30.06 5.48 3.13
C SER A 593 30.60 6.12 1.82
N ARG A 594 31.76 6.72 1.86
CA ARG A 594 32.38 7.38 0.71
C ARG A 594 32.49 6.52 -0.57
N PRO A 595 32.81 5.21 -0.50
CA PRO A 595 32.78 4.35 -1.69
C PRO A 595 31.40 4.11 -2.27
N GLU A 596 30.35 4.23 -1.46
CA GLU A 596 28.95 4.03 -1.84
C GLU A 596 28.26 5.31 -2.31
N SER A 597 28.96 6.47 -2.22
CA SER A 597 28.39 7.78 -2.55
C SER A 597 28.18 7.96 -4.05
N ILE A 598 27.09 8.60 -4.41
CA ILE A 598 26.80 9.07 -5.78
C ILE A 598 27.86 10.10 -6.18
N ARG A 599 28.63 9.81 -7.23
CA ARG A 599 29.72 10.69 -7.72
C ARG A 599 29.27 11.59 -8.83
N ARG A 600 28.35 11.14 -9.66
CA ARG A 600 27.78 11.88 -10.77
C ARG A 600 26.30 11.60 -10.86
N PHE A 601 25.54 12.53 -11.40
CA PHE A 601 24.14 12.30 -11.76
C PHE A 601 23.81 12.91 -13.11
N ALA A 602 22.85 12.34 -13.81
CA ALA A 602 22.25 12.90 -15.01
C ALA A 602 20.78 13.26 -14.72
N ILE A 603 20.36 14.42 -15.22
CA ILE A 603 18.95 14.80 -15.27
C ILE A 603 18.39 14.20 -16.55
N VAL A 604 17.34 13.40 -16.42
CA VAL A 604 16.63 12.78 -17.55
C VAL A 604 15.38 13.60 -17.84
N PRO A 605 15.16 14.06 -19.09
CA PRO A 605 14.04 14.93 -19.42
C PRO A 605 12.69 14.24 -19.36
N GLN A 606 12.66 12.94 -19.62
CA GLN A 606 11.44 12.11 -19.55
C GLN A 606 11.31 11.51 -18.17
N ASP A 607 10.11 11.61 -17.58
CA ASP A 607 9.85 10.96 -16.30
C ASP A 607 9.72 9.44 -16.46
N PHE A 608 10.01 8.71 -15.39
CA PHE A 608 9.76 7.27 -15.34
C PHE A 608 8.28 7.06 -15.07
N THR A 609 7.58 6.42 -16.00
CA THR A 609 6.14 6.22 -15.93
C THR A 609 5.75 4.74 -16.06
N GLU A 610 4.54 4.43 -15.64
CA GLU A 610 3.94 3.11 -15.84
C GLU A 610 3.67 2.87 -17.33
N GLU A 611 3.20 3.87 -18.05
CA GLU A 611 2.88 3.80 -19.48
C GLU A 611 4.12 3.44 -20.33
N ALA A 612 5.28 4.03 -20.02
CA ALA A 612 6.56 3.69 -20.63
C ALA A 612 7.13 2.34 -20.15
N GLY A 613 6.51 1.72 -19.16
CA GLY A 613 6.97 0.47 -18.57
C GLY A 613 8.13 0.62 -17.58
N HIS A 614 8.49 1.82 -17.17
CA HIS A 614 9.57 2.10 -16.21
C HIS A 614 9.14 1.90 -14.76
N LEU A 615 7.84 2.01 -14.48
CA LEU A 615 7.25 1.74 -13.19
C LEU A 615 6.27 0.56 -13.26
N THR A 616 6.07 -0.08 -12.12
CA THR A 616 4.93 -1.00 -11.94
C THR A 616 3.68 -0.19 -11.62
N PRO A 617 2.45 -0.78 -11.72
CA PRO A 617 1.22 -0.13 -11.25
C PRO A 617 1.25 0.28 -9.77
N SER A 618 2.13 -0.31 -8.98
CA SER A 618 2.38 0.06 -7.58
C SER A 618 3.52 1.09 -7.42
N MET A 619 3.90 1.77 -8.51
CA MET A 619 4.94 2.83 -8.56
C MET A 619 6.35 2.37 -8.18
N LYS A 620 6.67 1.08 -8.35
CA LYS A 620 8.02 0.54 -8.13
C LYS A 620 8.83 0.58 -9.42
N LEU A 621 10.12 0.96 -9.34
CA LEU A 621 11.03 1.01 -10.47
C LEU A 621 11.28 -0.37 -11.10
N ARG A 622 11.18 -0.43 -12.42
CA ARG A 622 11.63 -1.55 -13.25
C ARG A 622 13.03 -1.22 -13.78
N ARG A 623 14.05 -1.49 -12.97
CA ARG A 623 15.45 -1.11 -13.24
C ARG A 623 15.94 -1.55 -14.60
N GLU A 624 15.63 -2.77 -15.02
CA GLU A 624 16.05 -3.29 -16.33
C GLU A 624 15.46 -2.50 -17.50
N ALA A 625 14.20 -2.06 -17.40
CA ALA A 625 13.56 -1.24 -18.42
C ALA A 625 14.21 0.15 -18.49
N VAL A 626 14.43 0.79 -17.34
CA VAL A 626 15.10 2.10 -17.28
C VAL A 626 16.54 1.99 -17.81
N LEU A 627 17.32 0.98 -17.41
CA LEU A 627 18.68 0.77 -17.90
C LEU A 627 18.76 0.56 -19.40
N ARG A 628 17.78 -0.11 -19.98
CA ARG A 628 17.70 -0.32 -21.42
C ARG A 628 17.38 0.97 -22.17
N ASP A 629 16.37 1.70 -21.71
CA ASP A 629 15.81 2.85 -22.43
C ASP A 629 16.66 4.12 -22.23
N PHE A 630 17.44 4.20 -21.15
CA PHE A 630 18.36 5.31 -20.83
C PHE A 630 19.82 4.85 -20.82
N ALA A 631 20.17 3.89 -21.66
CA ALA A 631 21.52 3.34 -21.71
C ALA A 631 22.58 4.40 -22.06
N ALA A 632 22.26 5.34 -22.94
CA ALA A 632 23.17 6.41 -23.36
C ALA A 632 23.49 7.38 -22.20
N GLU A 633 22.50 7.76 -21.43
CA GLU A 633 22.64 8.62 -20.25
C GLU A 633 23.48 7.94 -19.17
N VAL A 634 23.24 6.62 -18.97
CA VAL A 634 24.05 5.82 -18.03
C VAL A 634 25.50 5.74 -18.47
N GLU A 635 25.78 5.45 -19.76
CA GLU A 635 27.16 5.41 -20.26
C GLU A 635 27.84 6.78 -20.14
N GLY A 636 27.15 7.87 -20.48
CA GLY A 636 27.68 9.24 -20.36
C GLY A 636 28.09 9.62 -18.93
N LEU A 637 27.51 8.99 -17.90
CA LEU A 637 27.91 9.21 -16.51
C LEU A 637 29.34 8.68 -16.21
N TYR A 638 29.84 7.73 -17.00
CA TYR A 638 31.15 7.07 -16.80
C TYR A 638 32.19 7.50 -17.83
N GLU A 639 31.79 8.23 -18.88
CA GLU A 639 32.73 8.86 -19.80
C GLU A 639 33.53 9.96 -19.09
N ARG A 640 34.82 10.13 -19.48
CA ARG A 640 35.77 11.04 -18.80
C ARG A 640 35.51 12.50 -19.12
#